data_27656a389e62a89b3d0e216c8f67c031
#
_entry.id   27656a389e62a89b3d0e216c8f67c031
#
_cell.length_a   1.000
_cell.length_b   1.000
_cell.length_c   1.000
_cell.angle_alpha   90.00
_cell.angle_beta   90.00
_cell.angle_gamma   90.00
#
_symmetry.space_group_name_H-M   'P 1'
#
loop_
_entity.id
_entity.type
_entity.pdbx_description
1 polymer ?
#
loop_
_entity_poly.entity_id
_entity_poly.type
_entity_poly.pdbx_seq_one_letter_code
_entity_poly.pdbx_strand_id
1 'polypeptide(L)'
;MSASPSGAHGEESSYGGRAEARRAAQRGGSRRRGGGDSSGHEGRGRGRADSGKKRFIDYPRAGKYGFRRWVPSWRLVSGLCLGFLGLMMGAAGLAYALVVPPEIKDLATAQNNVYYWADNTQMVATGGSVNRQEIDYAQIPVAMRNAVISAENKSFESDRGIDPMGIARAFYNMARGGDTQGGSTITQQYVKNSMLSQDQTLSRKFKELFITLKVGETVGKKEVMAGYLNVSYYGRGASGLQAAARTYYGKDAEKLNESECAFLATLLKGASYYDPAGAPDVDRVNATAEKNTERAKRRWSWILDEEVKDGRLSAAKRATFTEFPMPDPPKKDAKLGGQTGYLVDLATKYFLAHNDQGVTEKELAQGGYEIHTTFNKKKVSDLEKAIKKVYDAKIEPEKRPDKDTHVEFGGASVDTKTGAIIATYGGQDATQHYTNNADATGAQVGSTFKPFVLAAAMEHGKRDPEGDPDQSDSERTPVSPKSIYNGDNKLKINLYNGQVWQNKEGKEWLQTNDGDHDYGDITLRYAMQESANSPYVQLGMDVGTDKVKEAALAAGLRDDEYLADSSVPSFSIGTSSPSAIRMAGAYSTFATSGKQREPFSVTEVKHGGEVIYQHDTVTKTAFPSVVADNVTDVLKNVVDKGTGRPAQIPGRDVAGKTGTTDGNKSAWFVGYTPQISTAVSMFRMDDDETKKDRKFLEMYGTGGEKSIHGASFPAQIWQDYMTDAVKGTKVVNFPKPEPIGEKLYGGGAVSPSPTPSLTPSPSESSEEPTPSSTPSSPPPSPSETCAPLDWECNQDGGTTNGNANGNEGTTDGSTDGGTDAGATDGGTDTGTTDGTTDGTTQGEENGRGGIFGGGG
;
A
#
# COMPACT_ATOMS: atom_id res chain seq x y z
N MET A 1 -15.42 -35.94 34.34
CA MET A 1 -16.51 -35.40 35.16
C MET A 1 -16.83 -34.05 34.55
N SER A 2 -17.77 -34.01 33.65
CA SER A 2 -19.15 -33.48 33.74
C SER A 2 -19.13 -31.99 34.07
N ALA A 3 -19.75 -31.07 33.40
CA ALA A 3 -20.91 -31.07 32.56
C ALA A 3 -20.95 -29.73 31.77
N SER A 4 -21.50 -29.75 30.61
CA SER A 4 -22.19 -28.61 29.99
C SER A 4 -23.52 -28.36 30.75
N PRO A 5 -24.30 -27.29 30.59
CA PRO A 5 -24.81 -26.84 29.27
C PRO A 5 -25.20 -25.36 29.10
N SER A 6 -25.79 -25.13 27.93
CA SER A 6 -26.76 -24.10 27.47
C SER A 6 -26.20 -22.73 27.11
N GLY A 7 -26.44 -22.17 26.00
CA GLY A 7 -27.59 -22.15 25.10
C GLY A 7 -27.92 -20.67 24.85
N ALA A 8 -27.61 -20.12 23.73
CA ALA A 8 -28.13 -18.81 23.33
C ALA A 8 -28.51 -18.86 21.87
N HIS A 9 -29.75 -18.54 21.64
CA HIS A 9 -30.43 -18.47 20.36
C HIS A 9 -29.83 -17.42 19.45
N GLY A 10 -29.44 -17.82 18.26
CA GLY A 10 -29.26 -16.95 17.12
C GLY A 10 -30.53 -16.91 16.31
N GLU A 11 -31.12 -15.77 16.12
CA GLU A 11 -32.21 -15.56 15.18
C GLU A 11 -31.62 -15.43 13.76
N GLU A 12 -31.79 -16.47 12.98
CA GLU A 12 -31.71 -16.42 11.54
C GLU A 12 -32.96 -15.77 10.98
N SER A 13 -32.84 -14.58 10.41
CA SER A 13 -33.87 -14.00 9.56
C SER A 13 -33.80 -14.60 8.17
N SER A 14 -34.68 -15.58 7.91
CA SER A 14 -34.87 -16.14 6.58
C SER A 14 -35.60 -15.15 5.67
N TYR A 15 -34.98 -14.71 4.62
CA TYR A 15 -35.64 -14.12 3.45
C TYR A 15 -36.29 -15.24 2.63
N GLY A 16 -37.58 -15.53 2.91
CA GLY A 16 -38.45 -16.40 2.13
C GLY A 16 -39.09 -15.62 1.00
N GLY A 17 -38.87 -16.09 -0.21
CA GLY A 17 -39.18 -15.39 -1.44
C GLY A 17 -40.67 -15.27 -1.76
N ARG A 18 -41.01 -14.24 -2.45
CA ARG A 18 -42.25 -13.89 -3.14
C ARG A 18 -42.74 -14.91 -4.20
N ALA A 19 -42.16 -16.11 -4.23
CA ALA A 19 -42.53 -17.13 -5.23
C ALA A 19 -43.67 -18.10 -4.79
N GLU A 20 -43.96 -18.21 -3.48
CA GLU A 20 -45.01 -19.13 -2.99
C GLU A 20 -46.41 -18.55 -3.03
N ALA A 21 -46.59 -17.25 -2.98
CA ALA A 21 -47.90 -16.61 -3.03
C ALA A 21 -48.58 -16.66 -4.41
N ARG A 22 -47.87 -17.05 -5.46
CA ARG A 22 -48.46 -17.18 -6.82
C ARG A 22 -48.90 -18.59 -7.20
N ARG A 23 -48.57 -19.61 -6.41
CA ARG A 23 -48.97 -21.01 -6.70
C ARG A 23 -50.24 -21.48 -6.00
N ALA A 24 -50.75 -20.73 -5.04
CA ALA A 24 -51.97 -21.02 -4.32
C ALA A 24 -53.25 -20.49 -5.02
N ALA A 25 -53.13 -19.66 -6.04
CA ALA A 25 -54.28 -19.02 -6.72
C ALA A 25 -54.74 -19.74 -8.01
N GLN A 26 -54.16 -20.89 -8.36
CA GLN A 26 -54.47 -21.59 -9.63
C GLN A 26 -55.06 -23.01 -9.51
N ARG A 27 -55.53 -23.41 -8.32
CA ARG A 27 -56.27 -24.71 -8.24
C ARG A 27 -57.60 -24.54 -7.52
N GLY A 28 -58.66 -24.50 -8.29
CA GLY A 28 -60.03 -24.54 -7.76
C GLY A 28 -61.04 -24.05 -8.74
N GLY A 29 -61.06 -24.65 -9.92
CA GLY A 29 -62.19 -24.50 -10.82
C GLY A 29 -63.07 -25.73 -10.77
N SER A 30 -64.33 -25.44 -10.86
CA SER A 30 -65.34 -26.23 -11.52
C SER A 30 -66.31 -27.12 -10.71
N ARG A 31 -67.60 -26.87 -10.98
CA ARG A 31 -68.84 -27.74 -10.95
C ARG A 31 -69.61 -27.65 -9.64
N ARG A 32 -70.95 -27.46 -9.63
CA ARG A 32 -72.09 -27.72 -10.50
C ARG A 32 -73.31 -27.16 -9.89
N ARG A 33 -74.26 -26.60 -10.72
CA ARG A 33 -75.66 -26.78 -10.89
C ARG A 33 -76.52 -27.38 -9.78
N GLY A 34 -77.63 -26.75 -9.66
CA GLY A 34 -79.00 -27.22 -9.19
C GLY A 34 -79.61 -26.17 -8.32
N GLY A 35 -80.66 -25.51 -8.59
CA GLY A 35 -81.96 -25.88 -9.10
C GLY A 35 -82.95 -25.94 -7.95
N GLY A 36 -84.02 -25.17 -8.04
CA GLY A 36 -85.23 -25.36 -7.19
C GLY A 36 -85.70 -24.11 -6.47
N ASP A 37 -86.45 -23.41 -6.96
CA ASP A 37 -87.87 -23.08 -6.98
C ASP A 37 -88.52 -23.02 -5.57
N SER A 38 -89.29 -21.98 -5.47
CA SER A 38 -90.67 -21.80 -5.00
C SER A 38 -90.83 -20.88 -3.75
N SER A 39 -91.62 -19.86 -4.14
CA SER A 39 -92.86 -19.39 -3.53
C SER A 39 -92.88 -18.71 -2.13
N GLY A 40 -93.32 -17.51 -2.17
CA GLY A 40 -94.45 -17.04 -1.48
C GLY A 40 -94.35 -16.38 -0.11
N HIS A 41 -94.56 -15.18 0.03
CA HIS A 41 -95.72 -14.54 0.58
C HIS A 41 -95.48 -13.05 0.91
N GLU A 42 -96.42 -12.28 0.65
CA GLU A 42 -96.62 -10.86 0.92
C GLU A 42 -96.41 -10.46 2.40
N GLY A 43 -95.95 -9.29 2.60
CA GLY A 43 -95.92 -8.58 3.89
C GLY A 43 -95.75 -7.10 3.69
N ARG A 44 -96.81 -6.36 3.48
CA ARG A 44 -96.86 -4.89 3.48
C ARG A 44 -96.38 -4.36 4.79
N GLY A 45 -95.31 -3.54 4.82
CA GLY A 45 -94.90 -2.68 5.90
C GLY A 45 -94.47 -1.34 5.33
N ARG A 46 -95.32 -0.35 5.33
CA ARG A 46 -94.93 1.07 5.12
C ARG A 46 -94.01 1.53 6.24
N GLY A 47 -92.75 1.75 5.94
CA GLY A 47 -91.79 2.39 6.83
C GLY A 47 -91.19 3.65 6.15
N ARG A 48 -91.50 4.74 6.72
CA ARG A 48 -91.11 6.15 6.52
C ARG A 48 -89.70 6.31 5.99
N ALA A 49 -89.53 7.00 4.84
CA ALA A 49 -88.26 7.44 4.35
C ALA A 49 -87.70 8.51 5.28
N ASP A 50 -86.65 8.17 6.07
CA ASP A 50 -85.86 9.10 6.82
C ASP A 50 -84.78 9.62 5.87
N SER A 51 -84.93 10.92 5.53
CA SER A 51 -83.94 11.66 4.72
C SER A 51 -82.70 11.92 5.58
N GLY A 52 -81.88 10.85 5.75
CA GLY A 52 -80.58 10.96 6.41
C GLY A 52 -79.68 11.91 5.63
N LYS A 53 -79.26 13.00 6.23
CA LYS A 53 -78.21 13.92 5.74
C LYS A 53 -77.05 13.07 5.20
N LYS A 54 -76.71 13.18 3.91
CA LYS A 54 -75.53 12.54 3.31
C LYS A 54 -74.30 12.92 4.12
N ARG A 55 -73.67 11.95 4.80
CA ARG A 55 -72.40 12.14 5.50
C ARG A 55 -71.33 12.47 4.48
N PHE A 56 -70.54 13.53 4.72
CA PHE A 56 -69.44 13.93 3.85
C PHE A 56 -68.40 12.83 3.77
N ILE A 57 -68.26 12.10 4.84
CA ILE A 57 -67.38 10.91 4.93
C ILE A 57 -68.25 9.68 5.21
N ASP A 58 -68.41 8.80 4.21
CA ASP A 58 -69.10 7.53 4.29
C ASP A 58 -68.15 6.40 4.73
N TYR A 59 -67.73 6.47 6.02
CA TYR A 59 -66.93 5.44 6.66
C TYR A 59 -67.26 5.29 8.13
N PRO A 60 -67.61 4.09 8.64
CA PRO A 60 -67.84 2.86 7.92
C PRO A 60 -69.07 2.96 7.00
N ARG A 61 -69.04 2.32 5.81
CA ARG A 61 -70.02 2.53 4.72
C ARG A 61 -71.44 2.22 5.16
N ALA A 62 -72.32 3.24 5.08
CA ALA A 62 -73.79 3.06 5.33
C ALA A 62 -74.37 2.17 4.24
N GLY A 63 -75.13 1.19 4.65
CA GLY A 63 -75.82 0.25 3.72
C GLY A 63 -75.00 -0.95 3.26
N LYS A 64 -73.77 -1.21 3.81
CA LYS A 64 -72.96 -2.44 3.61
C LYS A 64 -72.92 -3.23 4.92
N TYR A 65 -72.87 -4.58 4.86
CA TYR A 65 -72.81 -5.48 6.01
C TYR A 65 -71.52 -6.30 6.00
N GLY A 66 -71.08 -6.81 7.17
CA GLY A 66 -69.89 -7.59 7.35
C GLY A 66 -68.61 -6.83 6.97
N PHE A 67 -67.57 -7.55 6.53
CA PHE A 67 -66.24 -7.00 6.17
C PHE A 67 -66.32 -5.83 5.16
N ARG A 68 -67.29 -5.87 4.22
CA ARG A 68 -67.52 -4.85 3.20
C ARG A 68 -67.88 -3.47 3.76
N ARG A 69 -68.30 -3.38 5.01
CA ARG A 69 -68.63 -2.12 5.70
C ARG A 69 -67.35 -1.34 6.04
N TRP A 70 -66.27 -2.07 6.26
CA TRP A 70 -64.94 -1.49 6.65
C TRP A 70 -64.05 -1.23 5.44
N VAL A 71 -64.40 -1.64 4.24
CA VAL A 71 -63.67 -1.31 3.02
C VAL A 71 -63.98 0.11 2.61
N PRO A 72 -62.96 1.07 2.57
CA PRO A 72 -63.17 2.44 2.19
C PRO A 72 -63.85 2.58 0.82
N SER A 73 -64.70 3.57 0.64
CA SER A 73 -65.24 3.85 -0.67
C SER A 73 -64.22 4.41 -1.61
N TRP A 74 -64.32 4.14 -2.90
CA TRP A 74 -63.42 4.70 -3.92
C TRP A 74 -63.30 6.23 -3.79
N ARG A 75 -64.43 6.92 -3.51
CA ARG A 75 -64.43 8.36 -3.31
C ARG A 75 -63.62 8.78 -2.08
N LEU A 76 -63.67 8.02 -0.99
CA LEU A 76 -62.87 8.30 0.21
C LEU A 76 -61.38 8.06 -0.05
N VAL A 77 -61.04 6.92 -0.71
CA VAL A 77 -59.67 6.63 -1.10
C VAL A 77 -59.10 7.67 -2.04
N SER A 78 -59.89 8.06 -3.07
CA SER A 78 -59.45 9.12 -4.01
C SER A 78 -59.33 10.46 -3.31
N GLY A 79 -60.27 10.82 -2.39
CA GLY A 79 -60.17 12.05 -1.60
C GLY A 79 -58.95 12.09 -0.68
N LEU A 80 -58.62 10.97 -0.02
CA LEU A 80 -57.42 10.86 0.81
C LEU A 80 -56.14 10.89 -0.04
N CYS A 81 -56.13 10.23 -1.19
CA CYS A 81 -55.00 10.29 -2.11
C CYS A 81 -54.79 11.72 -2.66
N LEU A 82 -55.85 12.38 -3.08
CA LEU A 82 -55.81 13.79 -3.55
C LEU A 82 -55.43 14.75 -2.45
N GLY A 83 -55.95 14.56 -1.22
CA GLY A 83 -55.57 15.33 -0.05
C GLY A 83 -54.10 15.16 0.31
N PHE A 84 -53.60 13.91 0.31
CA PHE A 84 -52.20 13.59 0.53
C PHE A 84 -51.29 14.17 -0.57
N LEU A 85 -51.72 14.07 -1.83
CA LEU A 85 -51.01 14.66 -2.96
C LEU A 85 -50.98 16.20 -2.86
N GLY A 86 -52.10 16.83 -2.47
CA GLY A 86 -52.17 18.24 -2.23
C GLY A 86 -51.25 18.73 -1.08
N LEU A 87 -51.20 17.94 -0.01
CA LEU A 87 -50.34 18.20 1.15
C LEU A 87 -48.87 18.05 0.77
N MET A 88 -48.54 17.01 0.01
CA MET A 88 -47.19 16.79 -0.54
C MET A 88 -46.77 17.92 -1.49
N MET A 89 -47.65 18.35 -2.38
CA MET A 89 -47.40 19.49 -3.26
C MET A 89 -47.27 20.82 -2.50
N GLY A 90 -48.07 21.03 -1.46
CA GLY A 90 -47.99 22.20 -0.58
C GLY A 90 -46.66 22.22 0.18
N ALA A 91 -46.25 21.06 0.74
CA ALA A 91 -44.99 20.91 1.42
C ALA A 91 -43.78 21.13 0.48
N ALA A 92 -43.86 20.57 -0.75
CA ALA A 92 -42.85 20.77 -1.78
C ALA A 92 -42.77 22.24 -2.23
N GLY A 93 -43.88 22.92 -2.41
CA GLY A 93 -43.97 24.34 -2.74
C GLY A 93 -43.39 25.22 -1.64
N LEU A 94 -43.66 24.89 -0.37
CA LEU A 94 -43.10 25.59 0.79
C LEU A 94 -41.56 25.36 0.87
N ALA A 95 -41.10 24.09 0.68
CA ALA A 95 -39.70 23.78 0.63
C ALA A 95 -38.98 24.55 -0.50
N TYR A 96 -39.58 24.59 -1.69
CA TYR A 96 -39.06 25.39 -2.82
C TYR A 96 -38.97 26.89 -2.50
N ALA A 97 -39.97 27.45 -1.83
CA ALA A 97 -40.02 28.87 -1.47
C ALA A 97 -38.93 29.23 -0.43
N LEU A 98 -38.65 28.32 0.51
CA LEU A 98 -37.68 28.49 1.60
C LEU A 98 -36.23 28.26 1.16
N VAL A 99 -35.98 27.61 0.06
CA VAL A 99 -34.64 27.38 -0.46
C VAL A 99 -34.13 28.68 -1.10
N VAL A 100 -33.07 29.26 -0.53
CA VAL A 100 -32.31 30.37 -1.09
C VAL A 100 -31.06 29.77 -1.77
N PRO A 101 -30.85 29.95 -3.10
CA PRO A 101 -29.59 29.58 -3.72
C PRO A 101 -28.49 30.48 -3.13
N PRO A 102 -27.33 29.91 -2.73
CA PRO A 102 -26.19 30.74 -2.35
C PRO A 102 -25.78 31.63 -3.52
N GLU A 103 -25.24 32.80 -3.25
CA GLU A 103 -24.71 33.67 -4.31
C GLU A 103 -23.51 32.98 -4.97
N ILE A 104 -23.44 33.04 -6.30
CA ILE A 104 -22.38 32.34 -7.10
C ILE A 104 -20.99 32.84 -6.70
N LYS A 105 -20.89 34.10 -6.22
CA LYS A 105 -19.61 34.69 -5.77
C LYS A 105 -19.09 34.14 -4.45
N ASP A 106 -19.94 33.65 -3.56
CA ASP A 106 -19.54 33.08 -2.26
C ASP A 106 -19.01 31.65 -2.39
N LEU A 107 -19.25 31.02 -3.53
CA LEU A 107 -18.86 29.63 -3.82
C LEU A 107 -17.45 29.52 -4.41
N ALA A 108 -16.84 30.63 -4.80
CA ALA A 108 -15.56 30.69 -5.49
C ALA A 108 -14.33 30.67 -4.57
N THR A 109 -14.50 30.67 -3.24
CA THR A 109 -13.38 30.54 -2.31
C THR A 109 -12.99 29.05 -2.16
N ALA A 110 -12.30 28.52 -3.17
CA ALA A 110 -11.58 27.27 -3.00
C ALA A 110 -10.53 27.50 -1.89
N GLN A 111 -10.78 26.92 -0.72
CA GLN A 111 -9.84 26.96 0.40
C GLN A 111 -8.68 26.05 0.09
N ASN A 112 -7.49 26.42 0.53
CA ASN A 112 -6.33 25.53 0.42
C ASN A 112 -6.50 24.33 1.36
N ASN A 113 -5.99 23.18 0.98
CA ASN A 113 -5.67 22.14 1.93
C ASN A 113 -4.38 22.53 2.65
N VAL A 114 -4.40 22.52 3.95
CA VAL A 114 -3.24 22.88 4.75
C VAL A 114 -2.71 21.64 5.45
N TYR A 115 -1.44 21.33 5.16
CA TYR A 115 -0.74 20.24 5.82
C TYR A 115 0.11 20.80 6.95
N TYR A 116 0.08 20.12 8.09
CA TYR A 116 0.78 20.52 9.30
C TYR A 116 1.83 19.47 9.67
N TRP A 117 2.96 19.95 10.18
CA TRP A 117 3.96 19.12 10.82
C TRP A 117 3.41 18.53 12.14
N ALA A 118 4.10 17.55 12.70
CA ALA A 118 3.74 16.94 13.99
C ALA A 118 3.70 17.93 15.17
N ASP A 119 4.34 19.09 15.04
CA ASP A 119 4.29 20.18 16.03
C ASP A 119 3.16 21.20 15.76
N ASN A 120 2.26 20.89 14.84
CA ASN A 120 1.18 21.75 14.38
C ASN A 120 1.62 23.07 13.70
N THR A 121 2.89 23.22 13.33
CA THR A 121 3.30 24.29 12.43
C THR A 121 2.92 23.94 10.99
N GLN A 122 2.56 24.94 10.20
CA GLN A 122 2.18 24.74 8.81
C GLN A 122 3.38 24.19 8.02
N MET A 123 3.16 23.10 7.28
CA MET A 123 4.11 22.53 6.34
C MET A 123 3.98 23.21 4.97
N VAL A 124 2.79 23.12 4.41
CA VAL A 124 2.46 23.66 3.08
C VAL A 124 0.95 23.83 2.96
N ALA A 125 0.54 24.75 2.12
CA ALA A 125 -0.84 24.89 1.67
C ALA A 125 -0.89 24.52 0.18
N THR A 126 -1.72 23.53 -0.16
CA THR A 126 -1.92 23.02 -1.52
C THR A 126 -3.38 23.19 -1.94
N GLY A 127 -3.64 23.25 -3.22
CA GLY A 127 -4.99 23.53 -3.70
C GLY A 127 -5.33 25.01 -3.55
N GLY A 128 -6.60 25.37 -3.67
CA GLY A 128 -7.05 26.76 -3.62
C GLY A 128 -6.77 27.53 -4.90
N SER A 129 -7.03 28.82 -4.87
CA SER A 129 -7.16 29.74 -6.01
C SER A 129 -6.00 29.82 -7.02
N VAL A 130 -4.90 29.12 -6.81
CA VAL A 130 -3.71 29.23 -7.70
C VAL A 130 -3.90 28.46 -8.99
N ASN A 131 -4.69 27.38 -9.01
CA ASN A 131 -5.00 26.65 -10.24
C ASN A 131 -6.45 26.84 -10.73
N ARG A 132 -7.26 27.65 -10.05
CA ARG A 132 -8.61 27.97 -10.49
C ARG A 132 -8.62 29.35 -11.13
N GLN A 133 -8.40 29.40 -12.42
CA GLN A 133 -8.72 30.60 -13.20
C GLN A 133 -10.12 30.42 -13.78
N GLU A 134 -11.05 31.20 -13.25
CA GLU A 134 -12.38 31.30 -13.84
C GLU A 134 -12.25 31.98 -15.21
N ILE A 135 -12.88 31.38 -16.18
CA ILE A 135 -12.98 31.94 -17.54
C ILE A 135 -14.43 32.23 -17.86
N ASP A 136 -14.67 33.37 -18.52
CA ASP A 136 -15.98 33.72 -18.98
C ASP A 136 -16.50 32.75 -20.05
N TYR A 137 -17.84 32.67 -20.17
CA TYR A 137 -18.47 31.81 -21.20
C TYR A 137 -17.93 32.09 -22.61
N ALA A 138 -17.57 33.35 -22.92
CA ALA A 138 -17.02 33.73 -24.22
C ALA A 138 -15.62 33.09 -24.48
N GLN A 139 -14.84 32.87 -23.44
CA GLN A 139 -13.50 32.27 -23.49
C GLN A 139 -13.54 30.75 -23.54
N ILE A 140 -14.69 30.13 -23.24
CA ILE A 140 -14.86 28.68 -23.34
C ILE A 140 -15.03 28.30 -24.82
N PRO A 141 -14.17 27.43 -25.38
CA PRO A 141 -14.31 26.98 -26.77
C PRO A 141 -15.69 26.42 -27.06
N VAL A 142 -16.23 26.74 -28.24
CA VAL A 142 -17.48 26.14 -28.73
C VAL A 142 -17.39 24.62 -28.73
N ALA A 143 -16.22 24.10 -29.12
CA ALA A 143 -15.91 22.67 -29.12
C ALA A 143 -16.09 22.03 -27.73
N MET A 144 -15.58 22.68 -26.65
CA MET A 144 -15.74 22.15 -25.30
C MET A 144 -17.21 22.10 -24.85
N ARG A 145 -17.95 23.14 -25.13
CA ARG A 145 -19.40 23.18 -24.85
C ARG A 145 -20.15 22.09 -25.59
N ASN A 146 -19.84 21.89 -26.86
CA ASN A 146 -20.43 20.83 -27.70
C ASN A 146 -20.11 19.45 -27.16
N ALA A 147 -18.83 19.16 -26.87
CA ALA A 147 -18.38 17.89 -26.31
C ALA A 147 -19.11 17.55 -25.01
N VAL A 148 -19.21 18.51 -24.09
CA VAL A 148 -19.87 18.32 -22.80
C VAL A 148 -21.40 18.13 -22.96
N ILE A 149 -22.05 18.91 -23.80
CA ILE A 149 -23.50 18.75 -24.06
C ILE A 149 -23.78 17.38 -24.66
N SER A 150 -23.02 16.95 -25.65
CA SER A 150 -23.18 15.67 -26.29
C SER A 150 -22.84 14.48 -25.37
N ALA A 151 -21.88 14.66 -24.46
CA ALA A 151 -21.45 13.65 -23.51
C ALA A 151 -22.38 13.47 -22.31
N GLU A 152 -22.87 14.59 -21.75
CA GLU A 152 -23.49 14.62 -20.41
C GLU A 152 -24.99 14.93 -20.47
N ASN A 153 -25.42 15.88 -21.34
CA ASN A 153 -26.78 16.36 -21.30
C ASN A 153 -27.24 16.97 -22.63
N LYS A 154 -27.70 16.14 -23.56
CA LYS A 154 -28.13 16.56 -24.90
C LYS A 154 -29.28 17.57 -24.89
N SER A 155 -30.13 17.53 -23.87
CA SER A 155 -31.27 18.45 -23.69
C SER A 155 -30.90 19.77 -22.98
N PHE A 156 -29.64 20.00 -22.63
CA PHE A 156 -29.18 21.12 -21.81
C PHE A 156 -29.73 22.46 -22.23
N GLU A 157 -29.76 22.75 -23.53
CA GLU A 157 -30.20 24.03 -24.08
C GLU A 157 -31.71 24.24 -23.89
N SER A 158 -32.50 23.17 -23.76
CA SER A 158 -33.98 23.20 -23.70
C SER A 158 -34.56 22.78 -22.35
N ASP A 159 -33.80 22.06 -21.50
CA ASP A 159 -34.29 21.61 -20.19
C ASP A 159 -34.37 22.78 -19.18
N ARG A 160 -35.16 22.56 -18.12
CA ARG A 160 -35.31 23.49 -17.00
C ARG A 160 -34.48 23.09 -15.76
N GLY A 161 -33.27 22.56 -16.00
CA GLY A 161 -32.38 22.08 -14.93
C GLY A 161 -32.54 20.62 -14.61
N ILE A 162 -33.64 19.98 -14.95
CA ILE A 162 -33.91 18.55 -14.78
C ILE A 162 -34.41 18.00 -16.11
N ASP A 163 -33.96 16.79 -16.46
CA ASP A 163 -34.47 16.02 -17.62
C ASP A 163 -35.33 14.83 -17.14
N PRO A 164 -36.65 14.97 -16.95
CA PRO A 164 -37.50 13.88 -16.50
C PRO A 164 -37.54 12.72 -17.49
N MET A 165 -37.40 13.01 -18.79
CA MET A 165 -37.38 11.97 -19.85
C MET A 165 -36.06 11.22 -19.84
N GLY A 166 -34.96 11.90 -19.59
CA GLY A 166 -33.65 11.29 -19.37
C GLY A 166 -33.63 10.34 -18.17
N ILE A 167 -34.23 10.76 -17.06
CA ILE A 167 -34.39 9.94 -15.86
C ILE A 167 -35.23 8.69 -16.16
N ALA A 168 -36.38 8.85 -16.85
CA ALA A 168 -37.24 7.74 -17.23
C ALA A 168 -36.54 6.75 -18.19
N ARG A 169 -35.75 7.27 -19.12
CA ARG A 169 -34.93 6.48 -20.05
C ARG A 169 -33.82 5.71 -19.33
N ALA A 170 -33.12 6.35 -18.41
CA ALA A 170 -32.09 5.71 -17.59
C ALA A 170 -32.69 4.57 -16.74
N PHE A 171 -33.85 4.81 -16.12
CA PHE A 171 -34.57 3.79 -15.36
C PHE A 171 -35.02 2.60 -16.23
N TYR A 172 -35.54 2.89 -17.43
CA TYR A 172 -35.93 1.87 -18.39
C TYR A 172 -34.74 1.02 -18.86
N ASN A 173 -33.62 1.64 -19.17
CA ASN A 173 -32.40 0.94 -19.58
C ASN A 173 -31.84 0.08 -18.44
N MET A 174 -31.81 0.61 -17.21
CA MET A 174 -31.37 -0.13 -16.01
C MET A 174 -32.29 -1.34 -15.75
N ALA A 175 -33.60 -1.20 -15.93
CA ALA A 175 -34.54 -2.30 -15.78
C ALA A 175 -34.37 -3.42 -16.84
N ARG A 176 -33.69 -3.13 -17.96
CA ARG A 176 -33.36 -4.09 -19.04
C ARG A 176 -31.93 -4.63 -18.94
N GLY A 177 -31.17 -4.29 -17.89
CA GLY A 177 -29.80 -4.76 -17.72
C GLY A 177 -28.75 -4.05 -18.60
N GLY A 178 -29.09 -2.88 -19.15
CA GLY A 178 -28.16 -2.04 -19.89
C GLY A 178 -27.35 -1.15 -18.93
N ASP A 179 -26.20 -0.66 -19.42
CA ASP A 179 -25.35 0.27 -18.69
C ASP A 179 -26.13 1.49 -18.20
N THR A 180 -25.88 1.89 -16.96
CA THR A 180 -26.45 3.09 -16.36
C THR A 180 -25.93 4.33 -17.09
N GLN A 181 -26.67 4.81 -18.08
CA GLN A 181 -26.50 6.15 -18.59
C GLN A 181 -26.84 7.14 -17.47
N GLY A 182 -25.89 8.01 -17.13
CA GLY A 182 -26.09 9.03 -16.11
C GLY A 182 -27.30 9.92 -16.47
N GLY A 183 -28.34 9.86 -15.64
CA GLY A 183 -29.54 10.69 -15.81
C GLY A 183 -29.44 12.07 -15.17
N SER A 184 -28.22 12.52 -14.75
CA SER A 184 -28.02 13.83 -14.14
C SER A 184 -27.73 14.90 -15.20
N THR A 185 -28.44 16.02 -15.15
CA THR A 185 -28.21 17.17 -16.04
C THR A 185 -26.93 17.92 -15.67
N ILE A 186 -26.41 18.73 -16.60
CA ILE A 186 -25.29 19.65 -16.34
C ILE A 186 -25.64 20.61 -15.18
N THR A 187 -26.90 21.09 -15.11
CA THR A 187 -27.36 21.94 -14.01
C THR A 187 -27.32 21.23 -12.66
N GLN A 188 -27.74 19.95 -12.61
CA GLN A 188 -27.65 19.15 -11.39
C GLN A 188 -26.19 18.92 -10.97
N GLN A 189 -25.32 18.63 -11.94
CA GLN A 189 -23.89 18.45 -11.67
C GLN A 189 -23.24 19.77 -11.20
N TYR A 190 -23.61 20.91 -11.79
CA TYR A 190 -23.18 22.23 -11.34
C TYR A 190 -23.57 22.50 -9.89
N VAL A 191 -24.84 22.33 -9.55
CA VAL A 191 -25.35 22.50 -8.17
C VAL A 191 -24.65 21.54 -7.20
N LYS A 192 -24.51 20.28 -7.60
CA LYS A 192 -23.78 19.28 -6.80
C LYS A 192 -22.32 19.66 -6.55
N ASN A 193 -21.63 20.15 -7.57
CA ASN A 193 -20.18 20.40 -7.49
C ASN A 193 -19.85 21.74 -6.83
N SER A 194 -20.79 22.71 -6.78
CA SER A 194 -20.57 24.06 -6.29
C SER A 194 -21.29 24.42 -4.99
N MET A 195 -22.38 23.73 -4.65
CA MET A 195 -23.32 24.24 -3.66
C MET A 195 -23.67 23.29 -2.51
N LEU A 196 -23.09 22.10 -2.45
CA LEU A 196 -23.51 21.09 -1.49
C LEU A 196 -22.34 20.44 -0.77
N SER A 197 -22.48 20.32 0.56
CA SER A 197 -21.65 19.41 1.36
C SER A 197 -21.86 17.97 0.94
N GLN A 198 -20.88 17.12 1.15
CA GLN A 198 -20.80 15.79 0.51
C GLN A 198 -21.55 14.68 1.25
N ASP A 199 -22.33 15.01 2.29
CA ASP A 199 -23.11 14.01 3.03
C ASP A 199 -24.09 13.27 2.13
N GLN A 200 -23.97 11.94 2.08
CA GLN A 200 -24.88 11.10 1.28
C GLN A 200 -26.24 10.90 1.97
N THR A 201 -26.90 11.98 2.36
CA THR A 201 -28.21 11.92 3.02
C THR A 201 -29.37 12.16 2.06
N LEU A 202 -30.54 11.57 2.36
CA LEU A 202 -31.77 11.83 1.61
C LEU A 202 -32.14 13.32 1.67
N SER A 203 -31.89 14.00 2.79
CA SER A 203 -32.10 15.43 2.97
C SER A 203 -31.32 16.26 1.96
N ARG A 204 -30.03 15.92 1.75
CA ARG A 204 -29.18 16.56 0.74
C ARG A 204 -29.73 16.36 -0.68
N LYS A 205 -30.17 15.13 -1.02
CA LYS A 205 -30.77 14.85 -2.35
C LYS A 205 -32.02 15.67 -2.60
N PHE A 206 -32.85 15.92 -1.58
CA PHE A 206 -33.97 16.82 -1.68
C PHE A 206 -33.54 18.27 -1.86
N LYS A 207 -32.56 18.75 -1.09
CA LYS A 207 -32.01 20.09 -1.27
C LYS A 207 -31.45 20.30 -2.67
N GLU A 208 -30.64 19.34 -3.16
CA GLU A 208 -30.08 19.33 -4.52
C GLU A 208 -31.16 19.50 -5.57
N LEU A 209 -32.25 18.76 -5.46
CA LEU A 209 -33.37 18.84 -6.41
C LEU A 209 -33.99 20.24 -6.45
N PHE A 210 -34.31 20.82 -5.29
CA PHE A 210 -34.96 22.16 -5.21
C PHE A 210 -34.01 23.28 -5.64
N ILE A 211 -32.73 23.22 -5.24
CA ILE A 211 -31.75 24.21 -5.70
C ILE A 211 -31.57 24.10 -7.22
N THR A 212 -31.50 22.89 -7.77
CA THR A 212 -31.37 22.69 -9.22
C THR A 212 -32.55 23.26 -10.01
N LEU A 213 -33.79 23.06 -9.53
CA LEU A 213 -34.96 23.63 -10.15
C LEU A 213 -34.88 25.15 -10.15
N LYS A 214 -34.49 25.75 -9.01
CA LYS A 214 -34.39 27.20 -8.85
C LYS A 214 -33.26 27.78 -9.71
N VAL A 215 -32.07 27.15 -9.75
CA VAL A 215 -30.97 27.54 -10.62
C VAL A 215 -31.37 27.40 -12.09
N GLY A 216 -32.04 26.31 -12.48
CA GLY A 216 -32.52 26.11 -13.85
C GLY A 216 -33.57 27.13 -14.30
N GLU A 217 -34.24 27.79 -13.38
CA GLU A 217 -35.24 28.84 -13.62
C GLU A 217 -34.63 30.25 -13.58
N THR A 218 -33.68 30.51 -12.67
CA THR A 218 -33.17 31.85 -12.37
C THR A 218 -31.81 32.16 -12.98
N VAL A 219 -31.02 31.16 -13.32
CA VAL A 219 -29.66 31.32 -13.86
C VAL A 219 -29.65 30.99 -15.34
N GLY A 220 -29.02 31.84 -16.15
CA GLY A 220 -28.93 31.65 -17.59
C GLY A 220 -28.10 30.41 -17.98
N LYS A 221 -28.46 29.71 -19.06
CA LYS A 221 -27.74 28.52 -19.54
C LYS A 221 -26.25 28.76 -19.80
N LYS A 222 -25.88 29.96 -20.23
CA LYS A 222 -24.48 30.34 -20.44
C LYS A 222 -23.71 30.40 -19.11
N GLU A 223 -24.33 30.97 -18.10
CA GLU A 223 -23.76 31.07 -16.74
C GLU A 223 -23.66 29.69 -16.08
N VAL A 224 -24.69 28.83 -16.24
CA VAL A 224 -24.65 27.45 -15.74
C VAL A 224 -23.51 26.65 -16.40
N MET A 225 -23.32 26.79 -17.73
CA MET A 225 -22.25 26.10 -18.46
C MET A 225 -20.88 26.60 -18.02
N ALA A 226 -20.69 27.91 -17.92
CA ALA A 226 -19.43 28.49 -17.45
C ALA A 226 -19.14 28.06 -16.01
N GLY A 227 -20.13 28.19 -15.13
CA GLY A 227 -20.00 27.76 -13.75
C GLY A 227 -19.65 26.27 -13.63
N TYR A 228 -20.35 25.39 -14.36
CA TYR A 228 -20.06 23.97 -14.38
C TYR A 228 -18.62 23.64 -14.79
N LEU A 229 -18.16 24.22 -15.89
CA LEU A 229 -16.81 23.97 -16.41
C LEU A 229 -15.71 24.58 -15.54
N ASN A 230 -16.00 25.68 -14.85
CA ASN A 230 -15.09 26.32 -13.91
C ASN A 230 -14.99 25.62 -12.56
N VAL A 231 -16.03 24.86 -12.13
CA VAL A 231 -16.00 24.14 -10.84
C VAL A 231 -15.71 22.67 -10.97
N SER A 232 -15.74 22.12 -12.18
CA SER A 232 -15.51 20.68 -12.39
C SER A 232 -14.06 20.32 -12.17
N TYR A 233 -13.86 19.16 -11.53
CA TYR A 233 -12.55 18.55 -11.34
C TYR A 233 -12.18 17.65 -12.52
N TYR A 234 -10.98 17.86 -13.05
CA TYR A 234 -10.47 17.15 -14.24
C TYR A 234 -9.36 16.14 -13.92
N GLY A 235 -8.99 15.97 -12.65
CA GLY A 235 -7.82 15.17 -12.24
C GLY A 235 -6.56 16.01 -12.10
N ARG A 236 -5.46 15.40 -11.61
CA ARG A 236 -4.14 16.02 -11.45
C ARG A 236 -4.18 17.35 -10.68
N GLY A 237 -5.09 17.50 -9.72
CA GLY A 237 -5.28 18.75 -8.97
C GLY A 237 -5.89 19.90 -9.78
N ALA A 238 -6.34 19.67 -11.00
CA ALA A 238 -6.91 20.70 -11.87
C ALA A 238 -8.42 20.85 -11.65
N SER A 239 -8.85 21.93 -11.01
CA SER A 239 -10.24 22.35 -10.92
C SER A 239 -10.49 23.50 -11.89
N GLY A 240 -11.47 23.33 -12.77
CA GLY A 240 -11.82 24.27 -13.83
C GLY A 240 -11.11 24.02 -15.15
N LEU A 241 -11.79 24.40 -16.24
CA LEU A 241 -11.33 24.16 -17.62
C LEU A 241 -9.99 24.79 -17.94
N GLN A 242 -9.73 26.00 -17.47
CA GLN A 242 -8.47 26.70 -17.74
C GLN A 242 -7.29 25.96 -17.08
N ALA A 243 -7.47 25.54 -15.82
CA ALA A 243 -6.46 24.75 -15.12
C ALA A 243 -6.23 23.40 -15.81
N ALA A 244 -7.31 22.73 -16.21
CA ALA A 244 -7.22 21.47 -16.96
C ALA A 244 -6.46 21.63 -18.29
N ALA A 245 -6.76 22.65 -19.08
CA ALA A 245 -6.08 22.92 -20.36
C ALA A 245 -4.57 23.10 -20.15
N ARG A 246 -4.17 23.81 -19.10
CA ARG A 246 -2.76 24.03 -18.77
C ARG A 246 -2.08 22.76 -18.23
N THR A 247 -2.79 22.00 -17.40
CA THR A 247 -2.26 20.77 -16.79
C THR A 247 -2.07 19.65 -17.80
N TYR A 248 -3.02 19.49 -18.73
CA TYR A 248 -3.00 18.39 -19.68
C TYR A 248 -2.32 18.72 -21.01
N TYR A 249 -2.29 20.00 -21.41
CA TYR A 249 -1.78 20.41 -22.73
C TYR A 249 -0.86 21.65 -22.71
N GLY A 250 -0.53 22.19 -21.54
CA GLY A 250 0.37 23.34 -21.41
C GLY A 250 -0.14 24.63 -22.05
N LYS A 251 -1.44 24.77 -22.36
CA LYS A 251 -2.03 25.90 -23.08
C LYS A 251 -3.33 26.41 -22.46
N ASP A 252 -3.72 27.61 -22.85
CA ASP A 252 -4.96 28.20 -22.41
C ASP A 252 -6.18 27.49 -23.01
N ALA A 253 -7.30 27.47 -22.27
CA ALA A 253 -8.52 26.81 -22.70
C ALA A 253 -9.02 27.27 -24.08
N GLU A 254 -8.90 28.56 -24.40
CA GLU A 254 -9.28 29.12 -25.71
C GLU A 254 -8.53 28.50 -26.89
N LYS A 255 -7.35 27.90 -26.64
CA LYS A 255 -6.47 27.32 -27.69
C LYS A 255 -6.69 25.80 -27.84
N LEU A 256 -7.62 25.21 -27.11
CA LEU A 256 -7.94 23.80 -27.25
C LEU A 256 -8.64 23.54 -28.58
N ASN A 257 -8.24 22.48 -29.27
CA ASN A 257 -8.95 21.97 -30.43
C ASN A 257 -10.10 21.03 -30.06
N GLU A 258 -10.91 20.62 -31.01
CA GLU A 258 -12.09 19.80 -30.79
C GLU A 258 -11.76 18.43 -30.20
N SER A 259 -10.65 17.83 -30.62
CA SER A 259 -10.18 16.52 -30.13
C SER A 259 -9.76 16.59 -28.66
N GLU A 260 -9.04 17.64 -28.28
CA GLU A 260 -8.61 17.88 -26.89
C GLU A 260 -9.80 18.23 -25.98
N CYS A 261 -10.76 19.01 -26.50
CA CYS A 261 -12.01 19.28 -25.79
C CYS A 261 -12.80 17.99 -25.50
N ALA A 262 -12.89 17.09 -26.48
CA ALA A 262 -13.54 15.79 -26.29
C ALA A 262 -12.81 14.92 -25.27
N PHE A 263 -11.47 14.97 -25.21
CA PHE A 263 -10.71 14.29 -24.17
C PHE A 263 -10.96 14.90 -22.78
N LEU A 264 -10.90 16.22 -22.63
CA LEU A 264 -11.19 16.86 -21.34
C LEU A 264 -12.64 16.59 -20.88
N ALA A 265 -13.60 16.55 -21.81
CA ALA A 265 -14.97 16.12 -21.50
C ALA A 265 -15.03 14.64 -21.04
N THR A 266 -14.12 13.79 -21.48
CA THR A 266 -14.00 12.40 -20.99
C THR A 266 -13.68 12.34 -19.51
N LEU A 267 -12.80 13.22 -19.02
CA LEU A 267 -12.34 13.26 -17.62
C LEU A 267 -13.48 13.62 -16.64
N LEU A 268 -14.49 14.36 -17.08
CA LEU A 268 -15.65 14.71 -16.27
C LEU A 268 -16.46 13.50 -15.78
N LYS A 269 -16.32 12.36 -16.44
CA LYS A 269 -16.93 11.09 -16.02
C LYS A 269 -16.29 10.52 -14.75
N GLY A 270 -15.00 10.79 -14.57
CA GLY A 270 -14.21 10.32 -13.43
C GLY A 270 -12.73 10.27 -13.78
N ALA A 271 -12.00 11.33 -13.45
CA ALA A 271 -10.62 11.53 -13.88
C ALA A 271 -9.71 10.36 -13.49
N SER A 272 -9.84 9.82 -12.27
CA SER A 272 -9.02 8.70 -11.77
C SER A 272 -9.05 7.46 -12.66
N TYR A 273 -10.15 7.25 -13.41
CA TYR A 273 -10.28 6.10 -14.32
C TYR A 273 -10.10 6.42 -15.80
N TYR A 274 -9.98 7.71 -16.16
CA TYR A 274 -9.86 8.15 -17.55
C TYR A 274 -8.61 8.97 -17.84
N ASP A 275 -7.79 9.29 -16.82
CA ASP A 275 -6.47 9.90 -17.04
C ASP A 275 -5.49 8.82 -17.55
N PRO A 276 -4.86 9.02 -18.74
CA PRO A 276 -3.86 8.11 -19.29
C PRO A 276 -2.65 7.86 -18.39
N ALA A 277 -2.34 8.76 -17.45
CA ALA A 277 -1.28 8.54 -16.48
C ALA A 277 -1.61 7.41 -15.48
N GLY A 278 -2.89 7.03 -15.39
CA GLY A 278 -3.35 6.09 -14.38
C GLY A 278 -3.58 6.73 -13.01
N ALA A 279 -4.16 5.98 -12.11
CA ALA A 279 -4.34 6.32 -10.70
C ALA A 279 -4.26 5.04 -9.85
N PRO A 280 -3.11 4.35 -9.83
CA PRO A 280 -2.96 3.08 -9.12
C PRO A 280 -3.18 3.23 -7.62
N ASP A 281 -3.01 4.44 -7.10
CA ASP A 281 -3.26 4.77 -5.69
C ASP A 281 -4.76 4.72 -5.33
N VAL A 282 -5.64 4.95 -6.33
CA VAL A 282 -7.10 4.85 -6.17
C VAL A 282 -7.58 3.43 -6.38
N ASP A 283 -7.07 2.77 -7.43
CA ASP A 283 -7.42 1.39 -7.76
C ASP A 283 -6.29 0.74 -8.56
N ARG A 284 -5.44 -0.04 -7.88
CA ARG A 284 -4.27 -0.69 -8.47
C ARG A 284 -4.60 -1.64 -9.62
N VAL A 285 -5.79 -2.22 -9.59
CA VAL A 285 -6.21 -3.19 -10.59
C VAL A 285 -6.91 -2.54 -11.78
N ASN A 286 -7.76 -1.54 -11.53
CA ASN A 286 -8.65 -1.00 -12.55
C ASN A 286 -8.28 0.40 -13.02
N ALA A 287 -7.40 1.13 -12.33
CA ALA A 287 -6.96 2.47 -12.70
C ALA A 287 -5.50 2.51 -13.17
N THR A 288 -5.01 1.44 -13.81
CA THR A 288 -3.68 1.44 -14.43
C THR A 288 -3.63 2.35 -15.66
N ALA A 289 -2.44 2.83 -16.01
CA ALA A 289 -2.23 3.70 -17.18
C ALA A 289 -2.78 3.10 -18.48
N GLU A 290 -2.57 1.80 -18.69
CA GLU A 290 -3.06 1.08 -19.88
C GLU A 290 -4.58 1.04 -19.91
N LYS A 291 -5.21 0.59 -18.82
CA LYS A 291 -6.67 0.48 -18.74
C LYS A 291 -7.36 1.85 -18.83
N ASN A 292 -6.76 2.86 -18.21
CA ASN A 292 -7.24 4.23 -18.29
C ASN A 292 -7.14 4.78 -19.71
N THR A 293 -6.00 4.58 -20.36
CA THR A 293 -5.78 5.01 -21.75
C THR A 293 -6.81 4.37 -22.69
N GLU A 294 -7.07 3.06 -22.55
CA GLU A 294 -8.09 2.39 -23.36
C GLU A 294 -9.50 2.93 -23.12
N ARG A 295 -9.86 3.16 -21.85
CA ARG A 295 -11.17 3.74 -21.51
C ARG A 295 -11.30 5.16 -22.03
N ALA A 296 -10.23 5.96 -21.89
CA ALA A 296 -10.19 7.32 -22.41
C ALA A 296 -10.36 7.37 -23.93
N LYS A 297 -9.62 6.54 -24.68
CA LYS A 297 -9.74 6.42 -26.14
C LYS A 297 -11.15 6.04 -26.58
N ARG A 298 -11.76 5.02 -25.93
CA ARG A 298 -13.12 4.61 -26.24
C ARG A 298 -14.13 5.72 -25.98
N ARG A 299 -14.04 6.40 -24.85
CA ARG A 299 -15.00 7.47 -24.51
C ARG A 299 -14.78 8.72 -25.32
N TRP A 300 -13.54 9.10 -25.59
CA TRP A 300 -13.19 10.20 -26.49
C TRP A 300 -13.77 10.00 -27.89
N SER A 301 -13.56 8.82 -28.49
CA SER A 301 -14.14 8.48 -29.79
C SER A 301 -15.66 8.52 -29.75
N TRP A 302 -16.26 7.97 -28.71
CA TRP A 302 -17.71 7.99 -28.52
C TRP A 302 -18.26 9.42 -28.41
N ILE A 303 -17.60 10.32 -27.70
CA ILE A 303 -18.02 11.74 -27.58
C ILE A 303 -18.03 12.40 -28.95
N LEU A 304 -16.95 12.27 -29.74
CA LEU A 304 -16.88 12.84 -31.08
C LEU A 304 -17.97 12.27 -32.01
N ASP A 305 -18.29 10.99 -31.89
CA ASP A 305 -19.37 10.35 -32.65
C ASP A 305 -20.76 10.85 -32.21
N GLU A 306 -20.95 11.14 -30.92
CA GLU A 306 -22.19 11.73 -30.42
C GLU A 306 -22.35 13.21 -30.87
N GLU A 307 -21.26 13.97 -30.91
CA GLU A 307 -21.28 15.32 -31.48
C GLU A 307 -21.72 15.34 -32.95
N VAL A 308 -21.26 14.36 -33.73
CA VAL A 308 -21.72 14.20 -35.13
C VAL A 308 -23.20 13.90 -35.20
N LYS A 309 -23.70 12.98 -34.37
CA LYS A 309 -25.13 12.61 -34.31
C LYS A 309 -26.01 13.79 -33.88
N ASP A 310 -25.48 14.63 -32.99
CA ASP A 310 -26.18 15.81 -32.49
C ASP A 310 -26.04 17.02 -33.43
N GLY A 311 -25.31 16.89 -34.56
CA GLY A 311 -25.07 17.95 -35.53
C GLY A 311 -24.12 19.05 -35.04
N ARG A 312 -23.35 18.80 -33.96
CA ARG A 312 -22.42 19.72 -33.31
C ARG A 312 -20.99 19.64 -33.91
N LEU A 313 -20.67 18.52 -34.55
CA LEU A 313 -19.43 18.27 -35.29
C LEU A 313 -19.77 17.72 -36.69
N SER A 314 -19.12 18.20 -37.73
CA SER A 314 -19.33 17.62 -39.07
C SER A 314 -18.61 16.26 -39.19
N ALA A 315 -19.23 15.35 -39.93
CA ALA A 315 -18.62 14.02 -40.21
C ALA A 315 -17.25 14.14 -40.88
N ALA A 316 -17.08 15.12 -41.78
CA ALA A 316 -15.80 15.39 -42.44
C ALA A 316 -14.72 15.78 -41.41
N LYS A 317 -15.05 16.62 -40.43
CA LYS A 317 -14.13 17.03 -39.38
C LYS A 317 -13.83 15.87 -38.42
N ARG A 318 -14.85 15.09 -38.05
CA ARG A 318 -14.67 13.87 -37.24
C ARG A 318 -13.65 12.92 -37.87
N ALA A 319 -13.72 12.72 -39.17
CA ALA A 319 -12.82 11.83 -39.89
C ALA A 319 -11.33 12.28 -39.84
N THR A 320 -11.07 13.55 -39.54
CA THR A 320 -9.68 14.04 -39.36
C THR A 320 -9.07 13.66 -38.01
N PHE A 321 -9.87 13.25 -37.02
CA PHE A 321 -9.39 12.85 -35.68
C PHE A 321 -9.16 11.34 -35.64
N THR A 322 -8.06 10.89 -36.23
CA THR A 322 -7.63 9.49 -36.27
C THR A 322 -6.82 9.08 -35.06
N GLU A 323 -6.14 10.03 -34.44
CA GLU A 323 -5.28 9.81 -33.30
C GLU A 323 -5.89 10.42 -32.02
N PHE A 324 -5.71 9.68 -30.92
CA PHE A 324 -6.09 10.15 -29.59
C PHE A 324 -5.16 11.29 -29.17
N PRO A 325 -5.68 12.41 -28.65
CA PRO A 325 -4.86 13.56 -28.23
C PRO A 325 -4.21 13.25 -26.88
N MET A 326 -3.11 12.48 -26.89
CA MET A 326 -2.41 12.11 -25.65
C MET A 326 -1.98 13.37 -24.90
N PRO A 327 -2.36 13.49 -23.62
CA PRO A 327 -1.96 14.66 -22.83
C PRO A 327 -0.49 14.59 -22.40
N ASP A 328 0.03 15.75 -21.99
CA ASP A 328 1.35 15.84 -21.35
C ASP A 328 1.43 14.95 -20.10
N PRO A 329 2.60 14.43 -19.75
CA PRO A 329 2.81 13.76 -18.47
C PRO A 329 2.46 14.66 -17.27
N PRO A 330 2.02 14.10 -16.11
CA PRO A 330 1.76 14.88 -14.91
C PRO A 330 3.00 15.68 -14.48
N LYS A 331 2.81 16.94 -14.13
CA LYS A 331 3.84 17.81 -13.54
C LYS A 331 3.44 18.13 -12.08
N LYS A 332 4.35 17.96 -11.13
CA LYS A 332 4.10 18.37 -9.74
C LYS A 332 4.25 19.90 -9.57
N ASP A 333 3.47 20.46 -8.65
CA ASP A 333 3.52 21.89 -8.32
C ASP A 333 4.90 22.24 -7.71
N ALA A 334 5.52 23.32 -8.16
CA ALA A 334 6.82 23.80 -7.65
C ALA A 334 6.81 24.08 -6.13
N LYS A 335 5.66 24.34 -5.53
CA LYS A 335 5.50 24.46 -4.07
C LYS A 335 5.72 23.13 -3.33
N LEU A 336 5.64 22.01 -4.04
CA LEU A 336 5.84 20.66 -3.55
C LEU A 336 7.24 20.13 -3.90
N GLY A 337 8.20 21.02 -4.18
CA GLY A 337 9.60 20.67 -4.38
C GLY A 337 10.27 20.05 -3.15
N GLY A 338 11.42 19.43 -3.36
CA GLY A 338 12.18 18.75 -2.33
C GLY A 338 11.41 17.61 -1.67
N GLN A 339 11.59 17.44 -0.36
CA GLN A 339 10.91 16.38 0.41
C GLN A 339 9.41 16.65 0.62
N THR A 340 8.99 17.92 0.58
CA THR A 340 7.60 18.31 0.87
C THR A 340 6.59 17.59 -0.03
N GLY A 341 6.90 17.44 -1.31
CA GLY A 341 5.98 16.75 -2.23
C GLY A 341 5.75 15.29 -1.88
N TYR A 342 6.80 14.57 -1.49
CA TYR A 342 6.69 13.17 -1.05
C TYR A 342 5.87 13.03 0.24
N LEU A 343 6.06 13.96 1.19
CA LEU A 343 5.32 13.95 2.47
C LEU A 343 3.84 14.22 2.27
N VAL A 344 3.51 15.20 1.43
CA VAL A 344 2.11 15.55 1.08
C VAL A 344 1.43 14.39 0.37
N ASP A 345 2.11 13.79 -0.60
CA ASP A 345 1.60 12.64 -1.34
C ASP A 345 1.32 11.45 -0.39
N LEU A 346 2.28 11.11 0.47
CA LEU A 346 2.14 10.04 1.45
C LEU A 346 0.97 10.29 2.44
N ALA A 347 0.83 11.53 2.95
CA ALA A 347 -0.25 11.89 3.85
C ALA A 347 -1.61 11.85 3.14
N THR A 348 -1.67 12.35 1.90
CA THR A 348 -2.87 12.32 1.06
C THR A 348 -3.34 10.90 0.80
N LYS A 349 -2.44 10.02 0.33
CA LYS A 349 -2.73 8.61 0.07
C LYS A 349 -3.21 7.90 1.33
N TYR A 350 -2.52 8.16 2.44
CA TYR A 350 -2.92 7.58 3.72
C TYR A 350 -4.33 7.98 4.13
N PHE A 351 -4.65 9.29 4.12
CA PHE A 351 -5.97 9.78 4.48
C PHE A 351 -7.06 9.22 3.57
N LEU A 352 -6.85 9.27 2.25
CA LEU A 352 -7.83 8.75 1.28
C LEU A 352 -8.12 7.25 1.47
N ALA A 353 -7.11 6.48 1.90
CA ALA A 353 -7.24 5.03 2.13
C ALA A 353 -7.90 4.67 3.48
N HIS A 354 -7.91 5.59 4.46
CA HIS A 354 -8.31 5.27 5.85
C HIS A 354 -9.45 6.14 6.39
N ASN A 355 -10.06 7.02 5.56
CA ASN A 355 -11.17 7.84 6.04
C ASN A 355 -12.51 7.09 5.94
N ASP A 356 -13.25 7.06 7.04
CA ASP A 356 -14.58 6.42 7.14
C ASP A 356 -15.69 7.26 6.50
N GLN A 357 -15.42 8.55 6.22
CA GLN A 357 -16.36 9.46 5.60
C GLN A 357 -16.46 9.28 4.08
N GLY A 358 -15.58 8.47 3.49
CA GLY A 358 -15.52 8.23 2.05
C GLY A 358 -15.11 9.46 1.25
N VAL A 359 -14.28 10.34 1.85
CA VAL A 359 -13.69 11.49 1.14
C VAL A 359 -12.86 10.99 -0.02
N THR A 360 -13.16 11.48 -1.20
CA THR A 360 -12.49 11.13 -2.45
C THR A 360 -11.39 12.16 -2.80
N GLU A 361 -10.48 11.79 -3.68
CA GLU A 361 -9.48 12.71 -4.25
C GLU A 361 -10.13 13.97 -4.84
N LYS A 362 -11.27 13.82 -5.50
CA LYS A 362 -12.04 14.94 -6.06
C LYS A 362 -12.50 15.90 -4.97
N GLU A 363 -12.91 15.41 -3.84
CA GLU A 363 -13.38 16.19 -2.72
C GLU A 363 -12.22 16.89 -2.03
N LEU A 364 -11.14 16.16 -1.81
CA LEU A 364 -9.91 16.74 -1.27
C LEU A 364 -9.37 17.86 -2.18
N ALA A 365 -9.48 17.72 -3.50
CA ALA A 365 -9.07 18.75 -4.46
C ALA A 365 -9.92 20.03 -4.42
N GLN A 366 -11.14 19.96 -3.84
CA GLN A 366 -11.95 21.16 -3.60
C GLN A 366 -11.38 22.03 -2.47
N GLY A 367 -10.55 21.45 -1.61
CA GLY A 367 -9.84 22.14 -0.56
C GLY A 367 -10.64 22.31 0.73
N GLY A 368 -10.04 23.04 1.67
CA GLY A 368 -10.65 23.31 2.98
C GLY A 368 -10.33 22.28 4.04
N TYR A 369 -9.40 21.36 3.76
CA TYR A 369 -8.96 20.34 4.72
C TYR A 369 -7.70 20.79 5.46
N GLU A 370 -7.71 20.59 6.77
CA GLU A 370 -6.55 20.73 7.64
C GLU A 370 -6.04 19.33 7.97
N ILE A 371 -4.87 18.98 7.44
CA ILE A 371 -4.30 17.63 7.52
C ILE A 371 -3.09 17.67 8.47
N HIS A 372 -3.26 17.13 9.66
CA HIS A 372 -2.22 17.04 10.68
C HIS A 372 -1.45 15.74 10.48
N THR A 373 -0.16 15.90 10.18
CA THR A 373 0.72 14.76 9.88
C THR A 373 1.58 14.36 11.07
N THR A 374 2.16 13.17 10.99
CA THR A 374 3.12 12.65 11.96
C THR A 374 4.55 13.12 11.72
N PHE A 375 4.82 13.80 10.61
CA PHE A 375 6.17 14.13 10.18
C PHE A 375 6.81 15.18 11.08
N ASN A 376 7.99 14.87 11.60
CA ASN A 376 8.78 15.80 12.38
C ASN A 376 9.71 16.60 11.47
N LYS A 377 9.48 17.91 11.38
CA LYS A 377 10.23 18.81 10.49
C LYS A 377 11.75 18.69 10.63
N LYS A 378 12.24 18.63 11.88
CA LYS A 378 13.67 18.52 12.14
C LYS A 378 14.21 17.16 11.68
N LYS A 379 13.51 16.07 12.00
CA LYS A 379 13.97 14.72 11.64
C LYS A 379 13.94 14.48 10.13
N VAL A 380 12.95 15.03 9.42
CA VAL A 380 12.93 15.02 7.94
C VAL A 380 14.16 15.73 7.39
N SER A 381 14.45 16.95 7.90
CA SER A 381 15.63 17.69 7.47
C SER A 381 16.95 17.00 7.86
N ASP A 382 17.01 16.33 9.00
CA ASP A 382 18.22 15.63 9.46
C ASP A 382 18.48 14.39 8.57
N LEU A 383 17.43 13.65 8.18
CA LEU A 383 17.53 12.50 7.25
C LEU A 383 17.99 12.96 5.86
N GLU A 384 17.38 14.02 5.34
CA GLU A 384 17.77 14.61 4.07
C GLU A 384 19.26 15.05 4.08
N LYS A 385 19.71 15.71 5.16
CA LYS A 385 21.12 16.13 5.32
C LYS A 385 22.08 14.96 5.39
N ALA A 386 21.71 13.89 6.12
CA ALA A 386 22.56 12.70 6.23
C ALA A 386 22.76 12.02 4.86
N ILE A 387 21.68 11.91 4.07
CA ILE A 387 21.76 11.37 2.70
C ILE A 387 22.55 12.30 1.79
N LYS A 388 22.22 13.60 1.80
CA LYS A 388 22.89 14.59 0.97
C LYS A 388 24.39 14.67 1.28
N LYS A 389 24.79 14.56 2.54
CA LYS A 389 26.20 14.53 2.95
C LYS A 389 26.97 13.40 2.26
N VAL A 390 26.39 12.21 2.19
CA VAL A 390 27.02 11.07 1.50
C VAL A 390 26.95 11.25 -0.01
N TYR A 391 25.82 11.69 -0.54
CA TYR A 391 25.64 11.94 -1.97
C TYR A 391 26.66 12.94 -2.48
N ASP A 392 26.72 14.14 -1.89
CA ASP A 392 27.64 15.23 -2.33
C ASP A 392 29.13 14.85 -2.17
N ALA A 393 29.48 14.02 -1.16
CA ALA A 393 30.86 13.62 -0.92
C ALA A 393 31.34 12.46 -1.79
N LYS A 394 30.42 11.61 -2.27
CA LYS A 394 30.78 10.32 -2.88
C LYS A 394 30.28 10.14 -4.31
N ILE A 395 29.12 10.70 -4.66
CA ILE A 395 28.50 10.49 -5.97
C ILE A 395 28.89 11.62 -6.90
N GLU A 396 29.65 11.29 -7.93
CA GLU A 396 30.24 12.24 -8.87
C GLU A 396 29.91 11.84 -10.32
N PRO A 397 28.66 12.05 -10.79
CA PRO A 397 28.21 11.62 -12.12
C PRO A 397 29.06 12.19 -13.28
N GLU A 398 29.58 13.41 -13.10
CA GLU A 398 30.45 14.04 -14.11
C GLU A 398 31.80 13.32 -14.25
N LYS A 399 32.33 12.76 -13.15
CA LYS A 399 33.60 12.03 -13.14
C LYS A 399 33.45 10.56 -13.44
N ARG A 400 32.34 9.96 -13.02
CA ARG A 400 32.04 8.52 -13.15
C ARG A 400 30.67 8.29 -13.74
N PRO A 401 30.39 8.74 -14.99
CA PRO A 401 29.03 8.68 -15.55
C PRO A 401 28.48 7.24 -15.62
N ASP A 402 29.30 6.26 -15.90
CA ASP A 402 28.86 4.84 -15.96
C ASP A 402 28.53 4.22 -14.60
N LYS A 403 28.96 4.86 -13.51
CA LYS A 403 28.88 4.31 -12.14
C LYS A 403 27.99 5.14 -11.21
N ASP A 404 28.04 6.45 -11.34
CA ASP A 404 27.42 7.37 -10.38
C ASP A 404 26.15 8.06 -10.93
N THR A 405 25.77 7.81 -12.19
CA THR A 405 24.44 8.18 -12.69
C THR A 405 23.37 7.22 -12.15
N HIS A 406 22.13 7.70 -12.04
CA HIS A 406 20.98 6.89 -11.60
C HIS A 406 21.08 6.34 -10.17
N VAL A 407 21.88 7.00 -9.33
CA VAL A 407 22.02 6.63 -7.92
C VAL A 407 20.87 7.21 -7.12
N GLU A 408 20.12 6.34 -6.47
CA GLU A 408 18.94 6.66 -5.69
C GLU A 408 19.10 6.23 -4.24
N PHE A 409 18.49 7.01 -3.36
CA PHE A 409 18.38 6.72 -1.94
C PHE A 409 16.92 6.73 -1.52
N GLY A 410 16.56 5.85 -0.59
CA GLY A 410 15.30 5.86 0.11
C GLY A 410 15.52 5.80 1.61
N GLY A 411 14.65 6.42 2.38
CA GLY A 411 14.76 6.37 3.83
C GLY A 411 13.42 6.59 4.53
N ALA A 412 13.20 5.86 5.63
CA ALA A 412 12.03 6.03 6.47
C ALA A 412 12.36 5.79 7.93
N SER A 413 11.74 6.56 8.81
CA SER A 413 11.91 6.48 10.25
C SER A 413 10.56 6.49 10.95
N VAL A 414 10.36 5.55 11.88
CA VAL A 414 9.10 5.28 12.57
C VAL A 414 9.33 5.36 14.08
N ASP A 415 8.43 6.01 14.80
CA ASP A 415 8.37 5.95 16.25
C ASP A 415 7.90 4.56 16.70
N THR A 416 8.71 3.86 17.47
CA THR A 416 8.45 2.46 17.82
C THR A 416 7.21 2.27 18.69
N LYS A 417 6.83 3.28 19.49
CA LYS A 417 5.71 3.18 20.44
C LYS A 417 4.36 3.45 19.81
N THR A 418 4.34 4.27 18.77
CA THR A 418 3.09 4.71 18.15
C THR A 418 2.88 4.15 16.76
N GLY A 419 3.95 3.82 16.03
CA GLY A 419 3.90 3.50 14.60
C GLY A 419 3.93 4.75 13.71
N ALA A 420 4.01 5.96 14.29
CA ALA A 420 4.03 7.21 13.53
C ALA A 420 5.26 7.29 12.62
N ILE A 421 5.06 7.59 11.35
CA ILE A 421 6.14 7.89 10.40
C ILE A 421 6.66 9.29 10.71
N ILE A 422 7.84 9.40 11.30
CA ILE A 422 8.39 10.67 11.77
C ILE A 422 9.31 11.37 10.77
N ALA A 423 9.87 10.62 9.82
CA ALA A 423 10.66 11.17 8.72
C ALA A 423 10.66 10.19 7.54
N THR A 424 10.71 10.75 6.32
CA THR A 424 10.99 10.01 5.09
C THR A 424 11.93 10.80 4.20
N TYR A 425 12.62 10.09 3.31
CA TYR A 425 13.36 10.64 2.18
C TYR A 425 12.94 9.88 0.93
N GLY A 426 12.23 10.55 0.04
CA GLY A 426 11.65 9.96 -1.16
C GLY A 426 12.45 10.13 -2.44
N GLY A 427 13.57 10.84 -2.42
CA GLY A 427 14.38 11.21 -3.57
C GLY A 427 14.89 12.64 -3.45
N GLN A 428 15.63 13.13 -4.43
CA GLN A 428 16.24 14.47 -4.34
C GLN A 428 15.21 15.61 -4.39
N ASP A 429 14.25 15.52 -5.31
CA ASP A 429 13.19 16.52 -5.49
C ASP A 429 11.94 15.89 -6.08
N ALA A 430 10.83 15.98 -5.36
CA ALA A 430 9.55 15.43 -5.77
C ALA A 430 8.98 16.05 -7.06
N THR A 431 9.51 17.18 -7.55
CA THR A 431 9.11 17.78 -8.82
C THR A 431 9.88 17.23 -10.01
N GLN A 432 10.99 16.55 -9.78
CA GLN A 432 11.85 15.97 -10.82
C GLN A 432 11.86 14.43 -10.77
N HIS A 433 11.87 13.86 -9.59
CA HIS A 433 11.79 12.42 -9.33
C HIS A 433 10.43 12.10 -8.72
N TYR A 434 9.57 11.42 -9.46
CA TYR A 434 8.16 11.22 -9.06
C TYR A 434 7.95 10.03 -8.14
N THR A 435 8.80 9.02 -8.22
CA THR A 435 8.72 7.84 -7.36
C THR A 435 9.16 8.19 -5.93
N ASN A 436 8.34 7.88 -4.92
CA ASN A 436 8.74 8.02 -3.53
C ASN A 436 9.57 6.81 -3.09
N ASN A 437 10.89 6.95 -3.06
CA ASN A 437 11.83 5.88 -2.70
C ASN A 437 11.67 5.38 -1.25
N ALA A 438 10.94 6.09 -0.39
CA ALA A 438 10.60 5.61 0.94
C ALA A 438 9.43 4.62 0.95
N ASP A 439 8.54 4.70 -0.04
CA ASP A 439 7.27 3.95 -0.07
C ASP A 439 7.22 2.84 -1.14
N ALA A 440 7.79 3.03 -2.32
CA ALA A 440 7.66 2.06 -3.41
C ALA A 440 8.86 2.08 -4.37
N THR A 441 9.89 1.30 -4.09
CA THR A 441 11.09 1.24 -4.96
C THR A 441 11.20 -0.05 -5.77
N GLY A 442 10.64 -1.15 -5.31
CA GLY A 442 10.89 -2.48 -5.86
C GLY A 442 12.31 -3.00 -5.60
N ALA A 443 13.14 -2.26 -4.85
CA ALA A 443 14.50 -2.68 -4.50
C ALA A 443 14.47 -3.81 -3.47
N GLN A 444 15.03 -4.96 -3.81
CA GLN A 444 15.10 -6.12 -2.91
C GLN A 444 15.87 -5.78 -1.62
N VAL A 445 15.37 -6.26 -0.49
CA VAL A 445 15.93 -5.93 0.83
C VAL A 445 17.12 -6.81 1.25
N GLY A 446 17.35 -7.91 0.55
CA GLY A 446 18.45 -8.82 0.83
C GLY A 446 18.45 -9.30 2.29
N SER A 447 19.63 -9.45 2.86
CA SER A 447 19.85 -10.01 4.20
C SER A 447 19.13 -9.30 5.34
N THR A 448 18.49 -8.15 5.13
CA THR A 448 17.61 -7.54 6.16
C THR A 448 16.33 -8.36 6.39
N PHE A 449 16.07 -9.39 5.58
CA PHE A 449 14.97 -10.32 5.76
C PHE A 449 15.27 -11.44 6.78
N LYS A 450 16.53 -11.77 7.03
CA LYS A 450 16.96 -12.86 7.93
C LYS A 450 16.42 -12.80 9.36
N PRO A 451 16.18 -11.64 9.98
CA PRO A 451 15.55 -11.58 11.31
C PRO A 451 14.16 -12.22 11.38
N PHE A 452 13.38 -12.18 10.30
CA PHE A 452 12.07 -12.84 10.24
C PHE A 452 12.23 -14.37 10.20
N VAL A 453 13.26 -14.86 9.52
CA VAL A 453 13.61 -16.29 9.52
C VAL A 453 13.96 -16.76 10.94
N LEU A 454 14.77 -15.97 11.66
CA LEU A 454 15.14 -16.28 13.03
C LEU A 454 13.94 -16.23 13.99
N ALA A 455 13.06 -15.24 13.81
CA ALA A 455 11.81 -15.14 14.59
C ALA A 455 10.92 -16.36 14.36
N ALA A 456 10.68 -16.74 13.11
CA ALA A 456 9.91 -17.93 12.75
C ALA A 456 10.51 -19.21 13.35
N ALA A 457 11.83 -19.33 13.31
CA ALA A 457 12.55 -20.49 13.86
C ALA A 457 12.41 -20.61 15.38
N MET A 458 12.40 -19.49 16.09
CA MET A 458 12.21 -19.43 17.54
C MET A 458 10.76 -19.67 17.96
N GLU A 459 9.82 -19.17 17.17
CA GLU A 459 8.38 -19.23 17.49
C GLU A 459 7.76 -20.57 17.09
N HIS A 460 7.96 -20.97 15.83
CA HIS A 460 7.33 -22.17 15.26
C HIS A 460 8.21 -23.41 15.31
N GLY A 461 9.52 -23.24 15.47
CA GLY A 461 10.45 -24.36 15.57
C GLY A 461 10.87 -24.99 14.22
N LYS A 462 11.93 -25.77 14.28
CA LYS A 462 12.39 -26.65 13.22
C LYS A 462 11.49 -27.89 13.13
N ARG A 463 11.14 -28.30 11.91
CA ARG A 463 10.37 -29.51 11.65
C ARG A 463 11.16 -30.77 12.04
N ASP A 464 10.45 -31.78 12.55
CA ASP A 464 11.02 -33.12 12.73
C ASP A 464 11.28 -33.74 11.33
N PRO A 465 12.51 -34.17 11.03
CA PRO A 465 12.84 -34.80 9.75
C PRO A 465 12.03 -36.07 9.44
N GLU A 466 11.61 -36.81 10.48
CA GLU A 466 10.83 -38.02 10.36
C GLU A 466 9.32 -37.80 10.35
N GLY A 467 8.88 -36.55 10.62
CA GLY A 467 7.47 -36.17 10.70
C GLY A 467 6.86 -35.82 9.36
N ASP A 468 5.54 -35.66 9.34
CA ASP A 468 4.77 -35.24 8.16
C ASP A 468 5.14 -33.80 7.71
N PRO A 469 4.91 -33.44 6.45
CA PRO A 469 5.13 -32.06 5.97
C PRO A 469 4.38 -30.99 6.77
N ASP A 470 3.15 -31.28 7.18
CA ASP A 470 2.21 -30.36 7.84
C ASP A 470 2.24 -30.54 9.38
N GLN A 471 3.44 -30.41 9.97
CA GLN A 471 3.61 -30.51 11.43
C GLN A 471 3.04 -29.26 12.12
N SER A 472 2.31 -29.49 13.20
CA SER A 472 1.91 -28.44 14.14
C SER A 472 3.11 -27.92 14.94
N ASP A 473 3.01 -26.71 15.51
CA ASP A 473 4.10 -26.13 16.31
C ASP A 473 4.50 -27.01 17.51
N SER A 474 3.59 -27.84 18.03
CA SER A 474 3.87 -28.79 19.12
C SER A 474 4.70 -30.02 18.72
N GLU A 475 4.80 -30.28 17.42
CA GLU A 475 5.59 -31.37 16.84
C GLU A 475 6.97 -30.89 16.37
N ARG A 476 7.23 -29.59 16.50
CA ARG A 476 8.46 -28.93 16.09
C ARG A 476 9.32 -28.55 17.28
N THR A 477 10.60 -28.39 17.06
CA THR A 477 11.52 -27.97 18.12
C THR A 477 11.91 -26.52 17.95
N PRO A 478 11.53 -25.59 18.89
CA PRO A 478 11.94 -24.20 18.86
C PRO A 478 13.47 -24.08 18.83
N VAL A 479 13.97 -23.22 17.95
CA VAL A 479 15.40 -23.09 17.63
C VAL A 479 16.05 -22.01 18.49
N SER A 480 17.14 -22.33 19.16
CA SER A 480 17.95 -21.33 19.85
C SER A 480 18.87 -20.57 18.88
N PRO A 481 19.15 -19.27 19.08
CA PRO A 481 20.21 -18.57 18.35
C PRO A 481 21.63 -19.18 18.51
N LYS A 482 21.79 -20.07 19.48
CA LYS A 482 23.02 -20.86 19.71
C LYS A 482 23.09 -22.13 18.86
N SER A 483 22.06 -22.45 18.10
CA SER A 483 22.05 -23.60 17.18
C SER A 483 23.13 -23.44 16.12
N ILE A 484 23.74 -24.55 15.74
CA ILE A 484 24.88 -24.60 14.84
C ILE A 484 24.41 -25.07 13.47
N TYR A 485 24.77 -24.31 12.45
CA TYR A 485 24.47 -24.59 11.06
C TYR A 485 25.74 -24.51 10.22
N ASN A 486 25.82 -25.36 9.20
CA ASN A 486 26.90 -25.29 8.24
C ASN A 486 26.82 -23.95 7.47
N GLY A 487 27.91 -23.18 7.53
CA GLY A 487 28.05 -21.87 6.88
C GLY A 487 28.91 -21.90 5.62
N ASP A 488 29.22 -23.05 5.06
CA ASP A 488 30.06 -23.12 3.88
C ASP A 488 29.39 -22.50 2.64
N ASN A 489 30.22 -21.96 1.78
CA ASN A 489 29.82 -21.45 0.49
C ASN A 489 29.38 -22.59 -0.43
N LYS A 490 28.42 -22.35 -1.31
CA LYS A 490 27.81 -23.35 -2.19
C LYS A 490 27.22 -24.54 -1.45
N LEU A 491 26.73 -24.30 -0.23
CA LEU A 491 26.02 -25.30 0.55
C LEU A 491 24.82 -25.83 -0.26
N LYS A 492 24.75 -27.14 -0.38
CA LYS A 492 23.59 -27.80 -1.00
C LYS A 492 22.38 -27.69 -0.04
N ILE A 493 21.32 -27.06 -0.47
CA ILE A 493 20.13 -26.81 0.36
C ILE A 493 19.22 -28.04 0.35
N ASN A 494 18.82 -28.46 1.54
CA ASN A 494 17.94 -29.59 1.75
C ASN A 494 16.54 -29.18 2.21
N LEU A 495 15.57 -30.01 1.92
CA LEU A 495 14.25 -29.99 2.56
C LEU A 495 14.40 -30.42 4.03
N TYR A 496 13.38 -30.15 4.86
CA TYR A 496 13.38 -30.50 6.28
C TYR A 496 13.65 -31.99 6.55
N ASN A 497 13.27 -32.87 5.64
CA ASN A 497 13.47 -34.35 5.72
C ASN A 497 14.81 -34.83 5.18
N GLY A 498 15.76 -33.92 4.90
CA GLY A 498 17.08 -34.22 4.41
C GLY A 498 17.19 -34.47 2.91
N GLN A 499 16.09 -34.50 2.16
CA GLN A 499 16.14 -34.60 0.70
C GLN A 499 16.67 -33.30 0.12
N VAL A 500 17.47 -33.40 -0.96
CA VAL A 500 17.99 -32.21 -1.65
C VAL A 500 16.84 -31.44 -2.30
N TRP A 501 16.77 -30.14 -2.05
CA TRP A 501 15.81 -29.28 -2.72
C TRP A 501 16.18 -29.15 -4.21
N GLN A 502 15.17 -29.24 -5.07
CA GLN A 502 15.31 -29.06 -6.50
C GLN A 502 14.23 -28.11 -7.03
N ASN A 503 14.59 -27.30 -8.01
CA ASN A 503 13.64 -26.45 -8.71
C ASN A 503 12.77 -27.28 -9.69
N LYS A 504 11.85 -26.62 -10.39
CA LYS A 504 10.92 -27.27 -11.34
C LYS A 504 11.63 -28.00 -12.49
N GLU A 505 12.85 -27.60 -12.81
CA GLU A 505 13.72 -28.22 -13.83
C GLU A 505 14.59 -29.33 -13.26
N GLY A 506 14.45 -29.69 -11.98
CA GLY A 506 15.23 -30.72 -11.30
C GLY A 506 16.65 -30.28 -10.94
N LYS A 507 16.95 -28.98 -10.97
CA LYS A 507 18.27 -28.46 -10.62
C LYS A 507 18.34 -28.19 -9.11
N GLU A 508 19.41 -28.69 -8.50
CA GLU A 508 19.75 -28.45 -7.10
C GLU A 508 20.09 -26.97 -6.84
N TRP A 509 19.83 -26.50 -5.62
CA TRP A 509 20.21 -25.17 -5.18
C TRP A 509 21.51 -25.24 -4.35
N LEU A 510 22.54 -24.57 -4.84
CA LEU A 510 23.82 -24.38 -4.13
C LEU A 510 23.88 -22.94 -3.63
N GLN A 511 23.69 -22.76 -2.34
CA GLN A 511 23.64 -21.42 -1.75
C GLN A 511 25.01 -20.83 -1.60
N THR A 512 25.23 -19.64 -2.16
CA THR A 512 26.48 -18.88 -2.03
C THR A 512 26.43 -17.87 -0.89
N ASN A 513 27.55 -17.67 -0.24
CA ASN A 513 27.78 -16.58 0.69
C ASN A 513 28.37 -15.36 -0.03
N ASP A 514 28.20 -14.17 0.53
CA ASP A 514 28.82 -12.96 0.00
C ASP A 514 30.35 -13.07 0.09
N GLY A 515 31.03 -12.76 -1.01
CA GLY A 515 32.49 -12.91 -1.11
C GLY A 515 33.00 -14.36 -1.16
N ASP A 516 32.16 -15.34 -1.42
CA ASP A 516 32.47 -16.76 -1.51
C ASP A 516 33.11 -17.36 -0.23
N HIS A 517 32.75 -16.80 0.95
CA HIS A 517 33.35 -17.23 2.22
C HIS A 517 32.79 -18.57 2.72
N ASP A 518 33.68 -19.46 3.12
CA ASP A 518 33.39 -20.65 3.91
C ASP A 518 33.51 -20.33 5.40
N TYR A 519 32.40 -20.50 6.15
CA TYR A 519 32.38 -20.20 7.58
C TYR A 519 32.48 -21.47 8.45
N GLY A 520 32.34 -22.68 7.85
CA GLY A 520 32.23 -23.91 8.61
C GLY A 520 30.99 -23.98 9.49
N ASP A 521 31.06 -24.76 10.55
CA ASP A 521 29.99 -24.94 11.50
C ASP A 521 29.92 -23.75 12.47
N ILE A 522 28.93 -22.87 12.28
CA ILE A 522 28.76 -21.62 13.04
C ILE A 522 27.40 -21.52 13.71
N THR A 523 27.33 -20.75 14.80
CA THR A 523 26.05 -20.47 15.45
C THR A 523 25.19 -19.54 14.57
N LEU A 524 23.86 -19.67 14.67
CA LEU A 524 22.94 -18.76 13.99
C LEU A 524 23.18 -17.28 14.38
N ARG A 525 23.56 -17.03 15.65
CA ARG A 525 23.97 -15.72 16.13
C ARG A 525 25.19 -15.18 15.36
N TYR A 526 26.20 -16.00 15.16
CA TYR A 526 27.41 -15.61 14.40
C TYR A 526 27.10 -15.49 12.89
N ALA A 527 26.29 -16.39 12.36
CA ALA A 527 25.81 -16.29 10.97
C ALA A 527 25.03 -14.99 10.69
N MET A 528 24.23 -14.51 11.67
CA MET A 528 23.58 -13.20 11.56
C MET A 528 24.57 -12.05 11.63
N GLN A 529 25.56 -12.15 12.53
CA GLN A 529 26.66 -11.18 12.71
C GLN A 529 27.41 -10.95 11.41
N GLU A 530 27.82 -12.02 10.75
CA GLU A 530 28.58 -11.99 9.48
C GLU A 530 27.68 -11.91 8.26
N SER A 531 26.37 -12.02 8.45
CA SER A 531 25.39 -12.05 7.37
C SER A 531 25.52 -13.27 6.44
N ALA A 532 26.04 -14.41 6.92
CA ALA A 532 26.17 -15.65 6.14
C ALA A 532 24.79 -16.09 5.58
N ASN A 533 24.74 -16.48 4.31
CA ASN A 533 23.51 -16.86 3.63
C ASN A 533 23.11 -18.32 3.88
N SER A 534 24.10 -19.22 3.76
CA SER A 534 23.85 -20.67 3.81
C SER A 534 23.10 -21.12 5.06
N PRO A 535 23.46 -20.68 6.28
CA PRO A 535 22.73 -21.07 7.50
C PRO A 535 21.29 -20.61 7.51
N TYR A 536 20.99 -19.40 7.01
CA TYR A 536 19.65 -18.83 7.06
C TYR A 536 18.72 -19.35 5.96
N VAL A 537 19.28 -19.70 4.80
CA VAL A 537 18.49 -20.37 3.75
C VAL A 537 18.13 -21.78 4.23
N GLN A 538 19.08 -22.53 4.78
CA GLN A 538 18.78 -23.85 5.32
C GLN A 538 17.82 -23.79 6.51
N LEU A 539 17.99 -22.81 7.41
CA LEU A 539 17.07 -22.61 8.54
C LEU A 539 15.65 -22.35 8.05
N GLY A 540 15.48 -21.49 7.04
CA GLY A 540 14.17 -21.24 6.46
C GLY A 540 13.54 -22.48 5.84
N MET A 541 14.34 -23.35 5.23
CA MET A 541 13.87 -24.65 4.71
C MET A 541 13.53 -25.63 5.83
N ASP A 542 14.26 -25.61 6.93
CA ASP A 542 14.01 -26.48 8.08
C ASP A 542 12.72 -26.09 8.81
N VAL A 543 12.45 -24.79 8.94
CA VAL A 543 11.25 -24.24 9.58
C VAL A 543 10.02 -24.33 8.66
N GLY A 544 10.23 -24.05 7.38
CA GLY A 544 9.21 -23.85 6.36
C GLY A 544 9.11 -22.38 5.99
N THR A 545 9.27 -22.11 4.71
CA THR A 545 9.24 -20.74 4.18
C THR A 545 7.87 -20.07 4.27
N ASP A 546 6.81 -20.85 4.41
CA ASP A 546 5.45 -20.43 4.79
C ASP A 546 5.43 -19.78 6.18
N LYS A 547 6.08 -20.41 7.17
CA LYS A 547 6.20 -19.87 8.53
C LYS A 547 7.10 -18.63 8.58
N VAL A 548 8.11 -18.58 7.74
CA VAL A 548 8.91 -17.37 7.55
C VAL A 548 8.06 -16.23 6.97
N LYS A 549 7.17 -16.53 6.01
CA LYS A 549 6.21 -15.56 5.47
C LYS A 549 5.24 -15.09 6.56
N GLU A 550 4.67 -15.99 7.34
CA GLU A 550 3.80 -15.67 8.48
C GLU A 550 4.49 -14.71 9.47
N ALA A 551 5.74 -14.98 9.84
CA ALA A 551 6.51 -14.11 10.73
C ALA A 551 6.76 -12.71 10.12
N ALA A 552 7.04 -12.64 8.83
CA ALA A 552 7.22 -11.37 8.13
C ALA A 552 5.93 -10.54 8.08
N LEU A 553 4.78 -11.18 7.83
CA LEU A 553 3.46 -10.54 7.84
C LEU A 553 3.06 -10.11 9.27
N ALA A 554 3.30 -10.95 10.26
CA ALA A 554 3.05 -10.62 11.67
C ALA A 554 3.87 -9.39 12.11
N ALA A 555 5.11 -9.27 11.65
CA ALA A 555 5.93 -8.09 11.91
C ALA A 555 5.40 -6.80 11.25
N GLY A 556 4.51 -6.89 10.25
CA GLY A 556 3.89 -5.74 9.58
C GLY A 556 4.29 -5.56 8.10
N LEU A 557 4.94 -6.55 7.48
CA LEU A 557 5.05 -6.58 6.02
C LEU A 557 3.67 -6.90 5.40
N ARG A 558 3.49 -6.59 4.12
CA ARG A 558 2.22 -6.82 3.42
C ARG A 558 2.33 -8.00 2.47
N ASP A 559 1.23 -8.71 2.30
CA ASP A 559 1.09 -9.74 1.26
C ASP A 559 0.62 -9.07 -0.04
N ASP A 560 1.56 -8.43 -0.71
CA ASP A 560 1.34 -7.68 -1.95
C ASP A 560 2.41 -8.05 -2.99
N GLU A 561 2.43 -7.36 -4.12
CA GLU A 561 3.39 -7.60 -5.21
C GLU A 561 4.86 -7.39 -4.82
N TYR A 562 5.15 -6.77 -3.68
CA TYR A 562 6.51 -6.57 -3.17
C TYR A 562 6.99 -7.71 -2.26
N LEU A 563 6.12 -8.61 -1.86
CA LEU A 563 6.49 -9.82 -1.14
C LEU A 563 6.70 -10.97 -2.13
N ALA A 564 7.94 -11.45 -2.22
CA ALA A 564 8.30 -12.52 -3.15
C ALA A 564 7.58 -13.84 -2.83
N ASP A 565 7.53 -14.72 -3.83
CA ASP A 565 7.03 -16.08 -3.66
C ASP A 565 7.87 -16.84 -2.62
N SER A 566 7.21 -17.33 -1.58
CA SER A 566 7.84 -18.08 -0.51
C SER A 566 8.19 -19.52 -0.88
N SER A 567 7.83 -20.00 -2.07
CA SER A 567 8.11 -21.38 -2.50
C SER A 567 9.59 -21.66 -2.80
N VAL A 568 10.44 -20.62 -2.83
CA VAL A 568 11.86 -20.73 -3.18
C VAL A 568 12.79 -20.49 -1.98
N PRO A 569 13.92 -21.21 -1.87
CA PRO A 569 14.86 -21.08 -0.75
C PRO A 569 15.37 -19.65 -0.54
N SER A 570 15.60 -18.91 -1.62
CA SER A 570 16.10 -17.53 -1.60
C SER A 570 15.15 -16.52 -0.96
N PHE A 571 13.88 -16.87 -0.74
CA PHE A 571 12.94 -16.07 0.04
C PHE A 571 13.51 -15.71 1.41
N SER A 572 14.20 -16.68 2.07
CA SER A 572 14.82 -16.52 3.38
C SER A 572 15.94 -15.50 3.45
N ILE A 573 16.51 -15.09 2.33
CA ILE A 573 17.58 -14.07 2.25
C ILE A 573 17.14 -12.76 1.59
N GLY A 574 15.80 -12.57 1.39
CA GLY A 574 15.22 -11.28 1.03
C GLY A 574 15.18 -10.95 -0.44
N THR A 575 14.67 -11.88 -1.24
CA THR A 575 14.23 -11.59 -2.62
C THR A 575 13.02 -10.69 -2.69
N SER A 576 12.34 -10.48 -1.57
CA SER A 576 11.25 -9.50 -1.43
C SER A 576 11.75 -8.06 -1.47
N SER A 577 10.88 -7.14 -1.85
CA SER A 577 11.18 -5.70 -2.02
C SER A 577 10.21 -4.77 -1.27
N PRO A 578 9.92 -5.02 0.02
CA PRO A 578 9.09 -4.12 0.81
C PRO A 578 9.75 -2.74 0.93
N SER A 579 8.94 -1.70 1.08
CA SER A 579 9.41 -0.32 1.17
C SER A 579 10.20 -0.03 2.45
N ALA A 580 10.96 1.08 2.46
CA ALA A 580 11.68 1.53 3.66
C ALA A 580 10.73 1.79 4.84
N ILE A 581 9.53 2.34 4.57
CA ILE A 581 8.47 2.51 5.58
C ILE A 581 8.08 1.17 6.17
N ARG A 582 7.86 0.15 5.33
CA ARG A 582 7.46 -1.20 5.77
C ARG A 582 8.56 -1.88 6.58
N MET A 583 9.81 -1.77 6.13
CA MET A 583 10.94 -2.34 6.85
C MET A 583 11.20 -1.64 8.20
N ALA A 584 11.11 -0.30 8.26
CA ALA A 584 11.21 0.42 9.52
C ALA A 584 10.07 0.04 10.48
N GLY A 585 8.84 -0.08 9.99
CA GLY A 585 7.68 -0.55 10.75
C GLY A 585 7.85 -1.98 11.27
N ALA A 586 8.27 -2.92 10.43
CA ALA A 586 8.47 -4.32 10.81
C ALA A 586 9.57 -4.48 11.87
N TYR A 587 10.68 -3.75 11.76
CA TYR A 587 11.74 -3.78 12.76
C TYR A 587 11.34 -3.08 14.07
N SER A 588 10.39 -2.13 14.04
CA SER A 588 9.85 -1.53 15.25
C SER A 588 9.14 -2.55 16.14
N THR A 589 8.64 -3.64 15.55
CA THR A 589 8.02 -4.76 16.27
C THR A 589 9.03 -5.47 17.16
N PHE A 590 10.25 -5.68 16.70
CA PHE A 590 11.34 -6.22 17.53
C PHE A 590 11.77 -5.23 18.60
N ALA A 591 11.84 -3.94 18.30
CA ALA A 591 12.20 -2.88 19.25
C ALA A 591 11.23 -2.78 20.43
N THR A 592 10.01 -3.29 20.30
CA THR A 592 8.92 -3.21 21.27
C THR A 592 8.49 -4.58 21.81
N SER A 593 9.44 -5.51 21.90
CA SER A 593 9.21 -6.86 22.45
C SER A 593 8.01 -7.56 21.80
N GLY A 594 7.91 -7.49 20.48
CA GLY A 594 6.89 -8.18 19.68
C GLY A 594 5.56 -7.44 19.51
N LYS A 595 5.49 -6.15 19.86
CA LYS A 595 4.27 -5.34 19.67
C LYS A 595 4.30 -4.62 18.32
N GLN A 596 3.51 -5.11 17.38
CA GLN A 596 3.36 -4.53 16.05
C GLN A 596 2.37 -3.36 16.05
N ARG A 597 2.69 -2.31 15.31
CA ARG A 597 1.83 -1.18 14.99
C ARG A 597 2.01 -0.82 13.52
N GLU A 598 0.88 -0.60 12.84
CA GLU A 598 0.91 -0.19 11.44
C GLU A 598 1.52 1.22 11.31
N PRO A 599 2.48 1.43 10.41
CA PRO A 599 3.00 2.76 10.13
C PRO A 599 1.91 3.68 9.57
N PHE A 600 1.81 4.90 10.12
CA PHE A 600 0.83 5.89 9.70
C PHE A 600 1.44 7.28 9.57
N SER A 601 0.83 8.14 8.73
CA SER A 601 1.34 9.47 8.41
C SER A 601 0.41 10.62 8.77
N VAL A 602 -0.85 10.35 9.13
CA VAL A 602 -1.87 11.36 9.47
C VAL A 602 -2.45 11.06 10.84
N THR A 603 -2.46 12.06 11.71
CA THR A 603 -3.04 11.96 13.05
C THR A 603 -4.49 12.41 13.09
N GLU A 604 -4.82 13.50 12.39
CA GLU A 604 -6.14 14.13 12.40
C GLU A 604 -6.39 14.84 11.07
N VAL A 605 -7.61 14.83 10.59
CA VAL A 605 -8.05 15.68 9.49
C VAL A 605 -9.31 16.43 9.91
N LYS A 606 -9.30 17.75 9.68
CA LYS A 606 -10.46 18.61 9.87
C LYS A 606 -10.97 19.15 8.54
N HIS A 607 -12.28 19.37 8.47
CA HIS A 607 -12.91 20.06 7.36
C HIS A 607 -14.02 20.97 7.91
N GLY A 608 -13.98 22.25 7.56
CA GLY A 608 -14.93 23.23 8.09
C GLY A 608 -14.88 23.40 9.62
N GLY A 609 -13.74 23.08 10.25
CA GLY A 609 -13.55 23.14 11.71
C GLY A 609 -13.98 21.86 12.45
N GLU A 610 -14.60 20.89 11.78
CA GLU A 610 -14.99 19.61 12.36
C GLU A 610 -13.92 18.54 12.09
N VAL A 611 -13.66 17.68 13.09
CA VAL A 611 -12.77 16.52 12.93
C VAL A 611 -13.52 15.45 12.15
N ILE A 612 -12.99 15.11 10.95
CA ILE A 612 -13.57 14.09 10.07
C ILE A 612 -12.75 12.79 10.03
N TYR A 613 -11.54 12.84 10.53
CA TYR A 613 -10.66 11.69 10.69
C TYR A 613 -9.78 11.88 11.92
N GLN A 614 -9.65 10.83 12.71
CA GLN A 614 -8.75 10.74 13.85
C GLN A 614 -8.08 9.36 13.82
N HIS A 615 -6.75 9.32 13.86
CA HIS A 615 -6.02 8.07 13.88
C HIS A 615 -6.14 7.37 15.24
N ASP A 616 -6.54 6.12 15.23
CA ASP A 616 -6.52 5.22 16.40
C ASP A 616 -5.36 4.21 16.28
N THR A 617 -4.43 4.28 17.23
CA THR A 617 -3.28 3.37 17.23
C THR A 617 -3.70 1.97 17.71
N VAL A 618 -3.74 1.02 16.79
CA VAL A 618 -3.97 -0.39 17.07
C VAL A 618 -2.63 -1.08 17.33
N THR A 619 -2.52 -1.75 18.48
CA THR A 619 -1.34 -2.56 18.83
C THR A 619 -1.71 -4.04 18.78
N LYS A 620 -0.97 -4.80 17.98
CA LYS A 620 -1.09 -6.26 17.87
C LYS A 620 0.10 -6.93 18.52
N THR A 621 -0.07 -8.11 19.09
CA THR A 621 1.05 -8.97 19.49
C THR A 621 1.43 -9.79 18.28
N ALA A 622 2.56 -9.47 17.70
CA ALA A 622 3.11 -10.18 16.54
C ALA A 622 3.96 -11.37 16.97
N PHE A 623 4.76 -11.19 18.04
CA PHE A 623 5.61 -12.23 18.60
C PHE A 623 5.53 -12.25 20.11
N PRO A 624 5.76 -13.40 20.74
CA PRO A 624 6.10 -13.44 22.16
C PRO A 624 7.32 -12.56 22.46
N SER A 625 7.35 -11.90 23.62
CA SER A 625 8.48 -11.03 23.98
C SER A 625 9.82 -11.76 23.97
N VAL A 626 9.83 -13.01 24.43
CA VAL A 626 11.05 -13.85 24.41
C VAL A 626 11.61 -14.04 23.00
N VAL A 627 10.78 -14.14 21.97
CA VAL A 627 11.21 -14.22 20.56
C VAL A 627 11.81 -12.88 20.12
N ALA A 628 11.05 -11.80 20.27
CA ALA A 628 11.46 -10.48 19.81
C ALA A 628 12.74 -9.97 20.51
N ASP A 629 12.85 -10.21 21.81
CA ASP A 629 14.02 -9.78 22.58
C ASP A 629 15.28 -10.59 22.21
N ASN A 630 15.15 -11.88 21.88
CA ASN A 630 16.27 -12.67 21.35
C ASN A 630 16.67 -12.23 19.94
N VAL A 631 15.71 -11.90 19.05
CA VAL A 631 16.02 -11.28 17.75
C VAL A 631 16.80 -9.99 17.97
N THR A 632 16.32 -9.12 18.87
CA THR A 632 16.95 -7.84 19.21
C THR A 632 18.37 -8.03 19.73
N ASP A 633 18.62 -9.01 20.61
CA ASP A 633 19.96 -9.31 21.11
C ASP A 633 20.92 -9.80 20.02
N VAL A 634 20.41 -10.63 19.10
CA VAL A 634 21.20 -11.04 17.93
C VAL A 634 21.50 -9.88 17.00
N LEU A 635 20.54 -8.97 16.74
CA LEU A 635 20.72 -7.79 15.92
C LEU A 635 21.60 -6.74 16.59
N LYS A 636 21.56 -6.63 17.92
CA LYS A 636 22.52 -5.83 18.69
C LYS A 636 23.94 -6.35 18.48
N ASN A 637 24.16 -7.65 18.53
CA ASN A 637 25.47 -8.25 18.25
C ASN A 637 25.96 -7.97 16.82
N VAL A 638 25.07 -7.87 15.82
CA VAL A 638 25.43 -7.44 14.45
C VAL A 638 26.02 -6.03 14.45
N VAL A 639 25.46 -5.12 15.25
CA VAL A 639 25.96 -3.75 15.36
C VAL A 639 27.19 -3.67 16.25
N ASP A 640 27.25 -4.41 17.35
CA ASP A 640 28.38 -4.39 18.27
C ASP A 640 29.66 -4.99 17.65
N LYS A 641 29.54 -6.11 16.91
CA LYS A 641 30.68 -6.94 16.49
C LYS A 641 30.72 -7.29 15.00
N GLY A 642 29.58 -7.20 14.29
CA GLY A 642 29.45 -7.68 12.92
C GLY A 642 29.40 -6.60 11.85
N THR A 643 28.72 -6.91 10.77
CA THR A 643 28.57 -6.04 9.58
C THR A 643 27.87 -4.72 9.87
N GLY A 644 27.14 -4.59 10.98
CA GLY A 644 26.44 -3.39 11.38
C GLY A 644 27.27 -2.37 12.16
N ARG A 645 28.55 -2.62 12.43
CA ARG A 645 29.42 -1.73 13.24
C ARG A 645 29.41 -0.24 12.82
N PRO A 646 29.34 0.10 11.53
CA PRO A 646 29.27 1.51 11.13
C PRO A 646 28.03 2.26 11.65
N ALA A 647 27.00 1.55 12.11
CA ALA A 647 25.78 2.15 12.64
C ALA A 647 25.80 2.34 14.16
N GLN A 648 26.91 2.10 14.85
CA GLN A 648 27.03 2.31 16.30
C GLN A 648 26.79 3.78 16.67
N ILE A 649 26.02 3.99 17.74
CA ILE A 649 25.81 5.31 18.37
C ILE A 649 26.41 5.26 19.76
N PRO A 650 27.45 6.08 20.07
CA PRO A 650 28.06 6.06 21.36
C PRO A 650 27.07 6.26 22.52
N GLY A 651 27.11 5.36 23.50
CA GLY A 651 26.25 5.45 24.69
C GLY A 651 24.80 5.04 24.50
N ARG A 652 24.46 4.38 23.39
CA ARG A 652 23.11 3.86 23.12
C ARG A 652 23.15 2.43 22.62
N ASP A 653 22.16 1.66 23.04
CA ASP A 653 21.89 0.36 22.44
C ASP A 653 21.31 0.56 21.03
N VAL A 654 21.90 -0.12 20.07
CA VAL A 654 21.46 -0.17 18.67
C VAL A 654 21.39 -1.62 18.24
N ALA A 655 20.29 -1.99 17.60
CA ALA A 655 20.14 -3.26 16.94
C ALA A 655 19.83 -3.03 15.46
N GLY A 656 20.39 -3.85 14.56
CA GLY A 656 20.17 -3.63 13.13
C GLY A 656 20.79 -4.69 12.26
N LYS A 657 20.47 -4.63 10.98
CA LYS A 657 20.92 -5.57 9.97
C LYS A 657 21.27 -4.88 8.67
N THR A 658 22.37 -5.28 8.08
CA THR A 658 22.77 -4.93 6.71
C THR A 658 22.09 -5.82 5.69
N GLY A 659 21.74 -5.28 4.54
CA GLY A 659 21.27 -6.01 3.36
C GLY A 659 22.10 -5.63 2.15
N THR A 660 22.37 -6.60 1.33
CA THR A 660 23.00 -6.46 0.01
C THR A 660 22.39 -7.52 -0.89
N THR A 661 22.16 -7.18 -2.14
CA THR A 661 21.54 -8.10 -3.10
C THR A 661 22.53 -8.54 -4.17
N ASP A 662 22.20 -9.63 -4.84
CA ASP A 662 22.98 -10.18 -5.94
C ASP A 662 23.25 -9.15 -7.04
N GLY A 663 24.47 -9.17 -7.59
CA GLY A 663 24.91 -8.16 -8.55
C GLY A 663 25.07 -6.76 -7.93
N ASN A 664 25.07 -6.65 -6.60
CA ASN A 664 25.21 -5.37 -5.92
C ASN A 664 24.21 -4.29 -6.39
N LYS A 665 22.94 -4.68 -6.59
CA LYS A 665 21.89 -3.83 -7.18
C LYS A 665 21.15 -3.00 -6.16
N SER A 666 21.12 -3.44 -4.91
CA SER A 666 20.61 -2.67 -3.79
C SER A 666 21.41 -2.95 -2.52
N ALA A 667 21.49 -1.95 -1.66
CA ALA A 667 22.12 -2.01 -0.36
C ALA A 667 21.22 -1.37 0.69
N TRP A 668 21.07 -2.02 1.84
CA TRP A 668 20.17 -1.62 2.90
C TRP A 668 20.83 -1.64 4.26
N PHE A 669 20.45 -0.71 5.12
CA PHE A 669 20.60 -0.84 6.55
C PHE A 669 19.26 -0.56 7.23
N VAL A 670 18.79 -1.52 8.01
CA VAL A 670 17.59 -1.37 8.84
C VAL A 670 18.00 -1.58 10.29
N GLY A 671 17.76 -0.59 11.13
CA GLY A 671 18.15 -0.66 12.51
C GLY A 671 17.27 0.23 13.40
N TYR A 672 17.41 0.03 14.70
CA TYR A 672 16.57 0.70 15.68
C TYR A 672 17.30 0.90 17.01
N THR A 673 16.86 1.92 17.73
CA THR A 673 16.96 2.06 19.17
C THR A 673 15.61 1.68 19.80
N PRO A 674 15.46 1.58 21.13
CA PRO A 674 14.15 1.34 21.72
C PRO A 674 13.07 2.38 21.38
N GLN A 675 13.43 3.54 20.82
CA GLN A 675 12.49 4.63 20.54
C GLN A 675 12.21 4.85 19.06
N ILE A 676 13.16 4.59 18.19
CA ILE A 676 13.07 4.91 16.76
C ILE A 676 13.61 3.74 15.95
N SER A 677 12.86 3.32 14.96
CA SER A 677 13.27 2.37 13.93
C SER A 677 13.43 3.07 12.59
N THR A 678 14.53 2.83 11.89
CA THR A 678 14.86 3.50 10.64
C THR A 678 15.40 2.52 9.61
N ALA A 679 14.94 2.64 8.38
CA ALA A 679 15.45 1.92 7.22
C ALA A 679 16.05 2.91 6.22
N VAL A 680 17.22 2.59 5.69
CA VAL A 680 17.90 3.34 4.63
C VAL A 680 18.26 2.38 3.51
N SER A 681 17.92 2.74 2.29
CA SER A 681 18.24 2.01 1.07
C SER A 681 19.06 2.85 0.10
N MET A 682 19.89 2.18 -0.67
CA MET A 682 20.59 2.73 -1.82
C MET A 682 20.51 1.74 -2.98
N PHE A 683 20.26 2.24 -4.16
CA PHE A 683 20.18 1.44 -5.38
C PHE A 683 20.50 2.31 -6.61
N ARG A 684 20.67 1.69 -7.76
CA ARG A 684 20.77 2.39 -9.04
C ARG A 684 19.65 1.90 -9.96
N MET A 685 18.90 2.83 -10.51
CA MET A 685 17.81 2.50 -11.43
C MET A 685 17.66 3.60 -12.48
N ASP A 686 17.49 3.25 -13.74
CA ASP A 686 17.20 4.21 -14.80
C ASP A 686 16.05 5.13 -14.39
N ASP A 687 16.28 6.43 -14.33
CA ASP A 687 15.35 7.48 -13.86
C ASP A 687 14.32 7.85 -14.93
N ASP A 688 14.46 7.34 -16.15
CA ASP A 688 13.43 7.55 -17.16
C ASP A 688 12.16 6.77 -16.83
N GLU A 689 11.29 7.39 -16.03
CA GLU A 689 10.02 6.82 -15.56
C GLU A 689 9.03 6.52 -16.69
N THR A 690 9.32 6.94 -17.91
CA THR A 690 8.50 6.60 -19.09
C THR A 690 8.82 5.22 -19.66
N LYS A 691 9.97 4.64 -19.31
CA LYS A 691 10.37 3.30 -19.74
C LYS A 691 9.69 2.22 -18.90
N LYS A 692 9.04 1.27 -19.58
CA LYS A 692 8.37 0.14 -18.91
C LYS A 692 9.34 -0.89 -18.33
N ASP A 693 10.55 -0.97 -18.87
CA ASP A 693 11.55 -2.01 -18.54
C ASP A 693 12.72 -1.45 -17.71
N ARG A 694 12.44 -0.55 -16.79
CA ARG A 694 13.45 -0.01 -15.87
C ARG A 694 14.12 -1.15 -15.11
N LYS A 695 15.45 -1.20 -15.13
CA LYS A 695 16.24 -2.25 -14.48
C LYS A 695 17.08 -1.67 -13.36
N PHE A 696 17.20 -2.41 -12.29
CA PHE A 696 18.21 -2.14 -11.28
C PHE A 696 19.60 -2.39 -11.86
N LEU A 697 20.47 -1.40 -11.72
CA LEU A 697 21.84 -1.41 -12.20
C LEU A 697 22.80 -1.84 -11.07
N GLU A 698 23.91 -2.44 -11.44
CA GLU A 698 24.95 -2.82 -10.49
C GLU A 698 25.69 -1.60 -9.94
N MET A 699 26.03 -1.63 -8.65
CA MET A 699 26.74 -0.54 -7.96
C MET A 699 28.23 -0.81 -7.75
N TYR A 700 28.83 -1.70 -8.52
CA TYR A 700 30.28 -1.88 -8.51
C TYR A 700 30.99 -0.65 -9.06
N GLY A 701 31.85 -0.03 -8.27
CA GLY A 701 32.55 1.21 -8.61
C GLY A 701 31.79 2.51 -8.30
N THR A 702 30.54 2.40 -7.86
CA THR A 702 29.70 3.54 -7.49
C THR A 702 30.30 4.24 -6.27
N GLY A 703 30.31 5.59 -6.29
CA GLY A 703 30.92 6.38 -5.23
C GLY A 703 32.42 6.19 -5.05
N GLY A 704 33.08 5.56 -6.02
CA GLY A 704 34.51 5.20 -5.94
C GLY A 704 34.80 3.96 -5.08
N GLU A 705 33.78 3.28 -4.58
CA GLU A 705 33.92 2.06 -3.79
C GLU A 705 33.94 0.82 -4.70
N LYS A 706 34.71 -0.22 -4.32
CA LYS A 706 34.74 -1.45 -5.08
C LYS A 706 33.34 -2.08 -5.21
N SER A 707 32.57 -2.03 -4.14
CA SER A 707 31.17 -2.49 -4.07
C SER A 707 30.43 -1.75 -2.98
N ILE A 708 29.13 -1.59 -3.13
CA ILE A 708 28.25 -0.95 -2.13
C ILE A 708 27.54 -2.04 -1.33
N HIS A 709 27.79 -2.05 -0.03
CA HIS A 709 27.14 -2.96 0.91
C HIS A 709 26.29 -2.17 1.90
N GLY A 710 25.37 -2.84 2.56
CA GLY A 710 24.59 -2.22 3.62
C GLY A 710 25.44 -1.64 4.76
N ALA A 711 26.64 -2.18 4.98
CA ALA A 711 27.65 -1.70 5.92
C ALA A 711 28.33 -0.38 5.50
N SER A 712 28.23 0.02 4.22
CA SER A 712 28.87 1.23 3.69
C SER A 712 27.93 2.44 3.81
N PHE A 713 27.52 3.04 2.70
CA PHE A 713 26.73 4.27 2.71
C PHE A 713 25.39 4.17 3.46
N PRO A 714 24.59 3.07 3.34
CA PRO A 714 23.34 3.00 4.10
C PRO A 714 23.53 3.03 5.61
N ALA A 715 24.51 2.29 6.16
CA ALA A 715 24.80 2.30 7.60
C ALA A 715 25.37 3.63 8.08
N GLN A 716 26.19 4.30 7.27
CA GLN A 716 26.72 5.63 7.56
C GLN A 716 25.62 6.68 7.60
N ILE A 717 24.72 6.70 6.59
CA ILE A 717 23.56 7.59 6.55
C ILE A 717 22.67 7.36 7.76
N TRP A 718 22.40 6.10 8.08
CA TRP A 718 21.62 5.71 9.23
C TRP A 718 22.23 6.23 10.55
N GLN A 719 23.53 6.05 10.72
CA GLN A 719 24.26 6.48 11.91
C GLN A 719 24.24 8.00 12.06
N ASP A 720 24.55 8.73 10.98
CA ASP A 720 24.54 10.20 10.96
C ASP A 720 23.14 10.72 11.34
N TYR A 721 22.09 10.21 10.69
CA TYR A 721 20.70 10.58 10.96
C TYR A 721 20.27 10.23 12.39
N MET A 722 20.47 8.98 12.80
CA MET A 722 19.98 8.50 14.08
C MET A 722 20.71 9.15 15.26
N THR A 723 21.98 9.50 15.12
CA THR A 723 22.72 10.27 16.14
C THR A 723 22.01 11.59 16.45
N ASP A 724 21.54 12.31 15.41
CA ASP A 724 20.80 13.55 15.58
C ASP A 724 19.33 13.30 15.99
N ALA A 725 18.70 12.27 15.47
CA ALA A 725 17.30 11.93 15.74
C ALA A 725 17.04 11.54 17.21
N VAL A 726 18.03 10.90 17.87
CA VAL A 726 17.91 10.50 19.28
C VAL A 726 18.56 11.50 20.23
N LYS A 727 19.18 12.58 19.73
CA LYS A 727 19.82 13.60 20.54
C LYS A 727 18.82 14.26 21.50
N GLY A 728 19.18 14.34 22.77
CA GLY A 728 18.33 14.91 23.82
C GLY A 728 17.21 13.97 24.32
N THR A 729 17.06 12.77 23.74
CA THR A 729 16.12 11.77 24.26
C THR A 729 16.76 10.96 25.40
N LYS A 730 15.93 10.44 26.31
CA LYS A 730 16.39 9.56 27.38
C LYS A 730 17.06 8.32 26.80
N VAL A 731 18.23 7.93 27.37
CA VAL A 731 18.85 6.64 27.03
C VAL A 731 18.00 5.52 27.60
N VAL A 732 17.60 4.61 26.75
CA VAL A 732 16.85 3.40 27.09
C VAL A 732 17.58 2.22 26.47
N ASN A 733 17.77 1.17 27.25
CA ASN A 733 18.40 -0.07 26.80
C ASN A 733 17.31 -1.06 26.37
N PHE A 734 17.68 -2.00 25.54
CA PHE A 734 16.81 -3.14 25.21
C PHE A 734 16.66 -4.08 26.42
N PRO A 735 15.51 -4.79 26.53
CA PRO A 735 15.35 -5.85 27.50
C PRO A 735 16.43 -6.92 27.35
N LYS A 736 16.82 -7.54 28.46
CA LYS A 736 17.68 -8.72 28.41
C LYS A 736 16.85 -9.91 27.89
N PRO A 737 17.33 -10.63 26.87
CA PRO A 737 16.60 -11.78 26.37
C PRO A 737 16.60 -12.93 27.40
N GLU A 738 15.47 -13.59 27.54
CA GLU A 738 15.39 -14.88 28.22
C GLU A 738 15.83 -16.01 27.29
N PRO A 739 16.39 -17.10 27.81
CA PRO A 739 16.74 -18.24 26.97
C PRO A 739 15.54 -18.80 26.21
N ILE A 740 15.75 -19.12 24.93
CA ILE A 740 14.69 -19.67 24.07
C ILE A 740 15.26 -20.84 23.24
N GLY A 741 14.40 -21.82 23.03
CA GLY A 741 14.65 -22.93 22.12
C GLY A 741 15.80 -23.85 22.54
N GLU A 742 16.02 -24.86 21.74
CA GLU A 742 17.09 -25.83 21.90
C GLU A 742 18.27 -25.54 20.96
N LYS A 743 19.46 -25.93 21.40
CA LYS A 743 20.64 -25.89 20.55
C LYS A 743 20.58 -27.07 19.57
N LEU A 744 20.21 -26.78 18.35
CA LEU A 744 20.10 -27.75 17.27
C LEU A 744 21.29 -27.69 16.30
N TYR A 745 21.40 -28.69 15.46
CA TYR A 745 22.38 -28.80 14.37
C TYR A 745 21.63 -28.90 13.05
N GLY A 746 22.06 -28.12 12.03
CA GLY A 746 21.39 -28.07 10.73
C GLY A 746 22.37 -27.92 9.57
N GLY A 747 21.89 -28.14 8.34
CA GLY A 747 22.69 -27.99 7.13
C GLY A 747 23.87 -28.96 7.03
N GLY A 748 23.84 -30.09 7.75
CA GLY A 748 24.95 -31.04 7.80
C GLY A 748 26.03 -30.71 8.82
N ALA A 749 25.80 -29.72 9.72
CA ALA A 749 26.70 -29.43 10.82
C ALA A 749 26.84 -30.63 11.77
N VAL A 750 28.03 -30.87 12.24
CA VAL A 750 28.36 -32.07 13.02
C VAL A 750 27.91 -31.90 14.48
N SER A 751 27.01 -32.77 14.93
CA SER A 751 26.69 -32.89 16.36
C SER A 751 27.87 -33.54 17.09
N PRO A 752 28.32 -32.98 18.23
CA PRO A 752 29.34 -33.64 19.00
C PRO A 752 28.83 -35.02 19.45
N SER A 753 29.59 -36.08 19.11
CA SER A 753 29.28 -37.41 19.55
C SER A 753 29.16 -37.44 21.07
N PRO A 754 28.14 -38.08 21.68
CA PRO A 754 28.06 -38.16 23.11
C PRO A 754 29.35 -38.82 23.59
N THR A 755 30.14 -38.09 24.37
CA THR A 755 31.28 -38.67 25.07
C THR A 755 30.73 -39.83 25.88
N PRO A 756 31.24 -41.08 25.73
CA PRO A 756 30.75 -42.18 26.50
C PRO A 756 30.91 -41.83 27.98
N SER A 757 29.81 -41.74 28.70
CA SER A 757 29.78 -41.61 30.15
C SER A 757 30.46 -42.87 30.67
N LEU A 758 31.65 -42.70 31.20
CA LEU A 758 32.32 -43.79 31.95
C LEU A 758 31.41 -44.10 33.10
N THR A 759 30.67 -45.18 32.97
CA THR A 759 29.95 -45.80 34.06
C THR A 759 30.95 -46.08 35.18
N PRO A 760 30.75 -45.59 36.40
CA PRO A 760 31.63 -45.92 37.54
C PRO A 760 31.50 -47.41 37.78
N SER A 761 32.63 -48.15 37.69
CA SER A 761 32.79 -49.53 38.08
C SER A 761 32.57 -49.59 39.59
N PRO A 762 31.95 -50.65 40.12
CA PRO A 762 31.68 -50.78 41.55
C PRO A 762 32.95 -50.87 42.37
N SER A 763 33.10 -50.03 43.37
CA SER A 763 34.12 -50.10 44.43
C SER A 763 33.97 -51.31 45.26
N GLU A 764 35.00 -52.15 45.29
CA GLU A 764 35.24 -53.05 46.40
C GLU A 764 35.89 -52.35 47.60
N SER A 765 35.27 -52.57 48.74
CA SER A 765 35.63 -52.11 50.08
C SER A 765 36.84 -52.82 50.61
N SER A 766 37.82 -52.15 51.23
CA SER A 766 38.29 -52.44 52.58
C SER A 766 39.56 -51.73 52.95
N GLU A 767 39.48 -51.20 54.18
CA GLU A 767 40.50 -51.04 55.21
C GLU A 767 41.55 -49.94 55.20
N GLU A 768 41.35 -49.08 56.24
CA GLU A 768 42.33 -48.20 56.86
C GLU A 768 43.51 -48.96 57.53
N PRO A 769 44.73 -48.40 57.78
CA PRO A 769 44.93 -47.34 58.75
C PRO A 769 46.09 -46.38 58.48
N THR A 770 46.00 -45.19 59.10
CA THR A 770 46.95 -44.13 59.36
C THR A 770 48.28 -44.50 60.01
N PRO A 771 49.32 -43.55 60.28
CA PRO A 771 49.59 -42.22 59.85
C PRO A 771 51.08 -41.86 59.59
N SER A 772 51.30 -40.59 59.26
CA SER A 772 52.48 -39.71 59.57
C SER A 772 53.57 -39.48 58.50
N SER A 773 53.72 -38.27 58.14
CA SER A 773 54.77 -37.31 58.36
C SER A 773 55.08 -36.36 57.12
N THR A 774 55.18 -35.16 57.44
CA THR A 774 55.51 -33.91 56.77
C THR A 774 56.90 -33.87 56.13
N PRO A 775 57.29 -32.79 55.43
CA PRO A 775 56.95 -32.21 54.11
C PRO A 775 58.14 -32.09 53.18
N SER A 776 57.94 -31.90 51.92
CA SER A 776 58.97 -31.35 51.00
C SER A 776 58.34 -30.57 49.86
N SER A 777 58.96 -29.49 49.51
CA SER A 777 58.69 -28.38 48.65
C SER A 777 58.34 -28.74 47.22
N PRO A 778 57.57 -27.92 46.51
CA PRO A 778 57.17 -28.16 45.09
C PRO A 778 58.24 -27.80 44.09
N PRO A 779 58.35 -28.47 42.93
CA PRO A 779 59.07 -28.03 41.79
C PRO A 779 58.37 -26.97 40.98
N PRO A 780 59.04 -26.15 40.17
CA PRO A 780 58.47 -25.00 39.47
C PRO A 780 57.61 -25.40 38.27
N SER A 781 56.56 -24.66 38.12
CA SER A 781 55.64 -24.74 36.99
C SER A 781 56.32 -24.38 35.67
N PRO A 782 55.98 -25.03 34.59
CA PRO A 782 56.42 -24.61 33.24
C PRO A 782 55.66 -23.35 32.78
N SER A 783 56.40 -22.46 32.17
CA SER A 783 56.00 -21.28 31.44
C SER A 783 55.01 -21.59 30.33
N GLU A 784 53.85 -21.04 30.40
CA GLU A 784 52.90 -21.07 29.27
C GLU A 784 53.35 -20.12 28.15
N THR A 785 53.65 -20.70 27.02
CA THR A 785 53.93 -19.96 25.79
C THR A 785 52.59 -19.84 25.00
N CYS A 786 52.13 -18.63 24.85
CA CYS A 786 50.93 -18.35 24.06
C CYS A 786 51.11 -18.75 22.58
N ALA A 787 50.10 -19.38 21.99
CA ALA A 787 50.07 -19.72 20.58
C ALA A 787 49.86 -18.47 19.70
N PRO A 788 50.28 -18.47 18.43
CA PRO A 788 50.40 -17.25 17.59
C PRO A 788 49.11 -16.60 17.13
N LEU A 789 47.93 -16.92 17.64
CA LEU A 789 46.64 -16.41 17.19
C LEU A 789 45.67 -16.10 18.32
N ASP A 790 46.13 -15.88 19.55
CA ASP A 790 45.22 -15.51 20.64
C ASP A 790 45.34 -13.99 20.94
N TRP A 791 44.39 -13.20 20.45
CA TRP A 791 44.40 -11.73 20.56
C TRP A 791 43.92 -11.22 21.92
N GLU A 792 43.43 -12.06 22.80
CA GLU A 792 42.99 -11.68 24.16
C GLU A 792 44.14 -11.50 25.17
N CYS A 793 45.35 -11.94 24.85
CA CYS A 793 46.53 -11.83 25.75
C CYS A 793 47.24 -10.47 25.70
N ASN A 794 46.82 -9.51 24.89
CA ASN A 794 47.54 -8.24 24.66
C ASN A 794 46.84 -6.99 25.21
N GLN A 795 45.93 -7.10 26.15
CA GLN A 795 45.32 -5.94 26.84
C GLN A 795 45.53 -6.05 28.35
N ASP A 796 46.68 -5.79 28.80
CA ASP A 796 46.93 -5.16 30.12
C ASP A 796 48.44 -4.83 30.30
N GLY A 797 48.70 -3.58 30.52
CA GLY A 797 50.01 -3.21 31.10
C GLY A 797 50.66 -1.93 30.56
N GLY A 798 50.17 -0.79 31.05
CA GLY A 798 51.02 0.12 31.80
C GLY A 798 51.90 1.10 31.03
N THR A 799 51.47 2.36 31.06
CA THR A 799 52.27 3.59 31.06
C THR A 799 53.71 3.48 31.54
N THR A 800 54.67 4.04 30.77
CA THR A 800 55.54 5.12 31.25
C THR A 800 56.40 5.73 30.14
N ASN A 801 56.57 7.03 30.24
CA ASN A 801 57.39 7.98 29.53
C ASN A 801 58.82 7.57 29.17
N GLY A 802 59.30 8.09 28.05
CA GLY A 802 60.74 8.17 27.74
C GLY A 802 61.04 8.73 26.36
N ASN A 803 61.29 10.00 26.36
CA ASN A 803 61.78 10.85 25.28
C ASN A 803 63.16 10.39 24.78
N ALA A 804 63.44 10.40 23.44
CA ALA A 804 64.60 11.06 22.85
C ALA A 804 64.91 10.63 21.41
N ASN A 805 64.91 11.59 20.54
CA ASN A 805 65.78 11.94 19.42
C ASN A 805 66.69 10.88 18.75
N GLY A 806 66.73 10.99 17.40
CA GLY A 806 67.96 10.78 16.61
C GLY A 806 67.77 10.08 15.28
N ASN A 807 67.50 10.86 14.26
CA ASN A 807 68.32 11.17 13.10
C ASN A 807 68.74 10.07 12.10
N GLU A 808 68.34 10.37 10.86
CA GLU A 808 69.03 10.18 9.56
C GLU A 808 69.66 8.86 9.18
N GLY A 809 69.36 8.49 7.95
CA GLY A 809 70.24 7.60 7.15
C GLY A 809 69.61 7.09 5.90
N THR A 810 69.67 7.85 4.84
CA THR A 810 69.64 7.52 3.42
C THR A 810 70.41 6.21 3.08
N THR A 811 69.88 5.47 2.11
CA THR A 811 70.56 5.21 0.76
C THR A 811 69.98 3.94 0.16
N ASP A 812 69.46 4.06 -1.06
CA ASP A 812 69.89 3.49 -2.35
C ASP A 812 70.19 1.99 -2.45
N GLY A 813 69.65 1.43 -3.54
CA GLY A 813 70.20 0.27 -4.21
C GLY A 813 69.13 -0.59 -4.90
N SER A 814 68.69 -0.18 -6.06
CA SER A 814 68.95 -0.75 -7.43
C SER A 814 69.24 -2.24 -7.46
N THR A 815 68.54 -2.97 -8.23
CA THR A 815 68.72 -3.45 -9.59
C THR A 815 68.07 -4.78 -9.77
N ASP A 816 67.31 -4.81 -10.87
CA ASP A 816 67.46 -5.65 -12.04
C ASP A 816 67.09 -7.15 -11.96
N GLY A 817 66.29 -7.45 -12.92
CA GLY A 817 66.52 -8.32 -14.04
C GLY A 817 65.49 -9.47 -14.05
N GLY A 818 64.77 -9.55 -15.04
CA GLY A 818 64.73 -9.96 -16.36
C GLY A 818 63.63 -10.91 -16.68
N THR A 819 62.92 -10.58 -17.71
CA THR A 819 62.62 -11.31 -18.96
C THR A 819 62.37 -12.84 -18.85
N ASP A 820 61.34 -13.38 -19.51
CA ASP A 820 60.98 -13.48 -20.90
C ASP A 820 59.62 -14.17 -21.03
N ALA A 821 58.70 -13.70 -21.84
CA ALA A 821 58.38 -14.01 -23.23
C ALA A 821 57.84 -15.43 -23.52
N GLY A 822 56.74 -15.39 -24.24
CA GLY A 822 56.19 -16.49 -25.04
C GLY A 822 54.68 -16.46 -25.08
N ALA A 823 53.99 -15.73 -25.91
CA ALA A 823 53.68 -15.83 -27.35
C ALA A 823 53.02 -17.12 -27.80
N THR A 824 51.88 -16.81 -28.37
CA THR A 824 51.18 -17.22 -29.61
C THR A 824 50.12 -18.26 -29.38
N ASP A 825 49.01 -18.14 -29.93
CA ASP A 825 48.30 -17.97 -31.20
C ASP A 825 46.98 -18.66 -31.04
N GLY A 826 45.89 -18.19 -31.44
CA GLY A 826 45.39 -17.92 -32.73
C GLY A 826 44.18 -18.83 -33.00
N GLY A 827 43.06 -18.25 -33.47
CA GLY A 827 42.01 -19.09 -34.01
C GLY A 827 40.63 -18.43 -34.01
N THR A 828 40.44 -17.55 -34.95
CA THR A 828 39.18 -17.18 -35.57
C THR A 828 38.43 -18.40 -36.06
N ASP A 829 37.13 -18.47 -35.86
CA ASP A 829 36.28 -18.73 -37.04
C ASP A 829 34.82 -18.27 -36.82
N THR A 830 34.36 -17.61 -37.83
CA THR A 830 33.03 -17.12 -38.18
C THR A 830 32.10 -18.25 -38.58
N GLY A 831 30.83 -18.12 -38.26
CA GLY A 831 29.79 -18.99 -38.81
C GLY A 831 28.38 -18.47 -38.62
N THR A 832 27.99 -17.55 -39.49
CA THR A 832 26.60 -17.25 -39.85
C THR A 832 25.93 -18.45 -40.47
N THR A 833 24.69 -18.73 -40.09
CA THR A 833 23.66 -19.18 -41.07
C THR A 833 22.26 -18.97 -40.53
N ASP A 834 21.48 -18.29 -41.36
CA ASP A 834 20.04 -18.16 -41.45
C ASP A 834 19.31 -19.52 -41.45
N GLY A 835 18.07 -19.51 -41.03
CA GLY A 835 17.16 -20.61 -41.20
C GLY A 835 15.72 -20.27 -40.77
N THR A 836 15.05 -19.47 -41.58
CA THR A 836 13.59 -19.40 -41.70
C THR A 836 13.00 -20.79 -41.99
N THR A 837 11.91 -21.15 -41.29
CA THR A 837 10.76 -21.83 -41.94
C THR A 837 9.49 -21.70 -41.11
N ASP A 838 8.47 -21.25 -41.80
CA ASP A 838 7.04 -21.32 -41.60
C ASP A 838 6.50 -22.68 -41.13
N GLY A 839 5.37 -22.66 -40.44
CA GLY A 839 4.59 -23.83 -40.14
C GLY A 839 3.28 -23.53 -39.45
N THR A 840 2.33 -22.96 -40.18
CA THR A 840 0.89 -23.01 -39.92
C THR A 840 0.38 -24.40 -39.62
N THR A 841 -0.47 -24.56 -38.58
CA THR A 841 -1.71 -25.37 -38.68
C THR A 841 -2.70 -25.01 -37.57
N GLN A 842 -3.93 -24.89 -38.03
CA GLN A 842 -5.21 -24.70 -37.35
C GLN A 842 -5.63 -25.95 -36.54
N GLY A 843 -6.57 -25.72 -35.63
CA GLY A 843 -7.49 -26.69 -35.01
C GLY A 843 -8.10 -26.08 -33.75
N GLU A 844 -9.25 -25.35 -33.80
CA GLU A 844 -10.63 -25.81 -33.54
C GLU A 844 -10.71 -26.83 -32.39
N GLU A 845 -11.53 -26.74 -31.38
CA GLU A 845 -12.85 -26.21 -31.04
C GLU A 845 -13.24 -26.69 -29.64
N ASN A 846 -14.19 -26.02 -29.05
CA ASN A 846 -15.12 -26.44 -27.99
C ASN A 846 -14.62 -26.57 -26.54
N GLY A 847 -15.27 -26.01 -25.56
CA GLY A 847 -16.58 -25.41 -25.42
C GLY A 847 -16.96 -25.36 -23.93
N ARG A 848 -17.81 -24.40 -23.58
CA ARG A 848 -18.72 -24.35 -22.41
C ARG A 848 -18.10 -24.45 -21.02
N GLY A 849 -18.43 -23.64 -20.07
CA GLY A 849 -19.57 -22.75 -19.79
C GLY A 849 -19.67 -22.47 -18.32
N GLY A 850 -20.36 -21.43 -17.94
CA GLY A 850 -20.97 -21.25 -16.64
C GLY A 850 -20.19 -20.37 -15.66
N ILE A 851 -20.52 -19.08 -15.51
CA ILE A 851 -21.70 -18.44 -14.92
C ILE A 851 -21.64 -18.34 -13.39
N PHE A 852 -21.82 -17.06 -12.91
CA PHE A 852 -22.18 -16.52 -11.60
C PHE A 852 -21.05 -16.44 -10.56
N GLY A 853 -20.96 -15.38 -9.82
CA GLY A 853 -21.67 -14.15 -9.50
C GLY A 853 -20.99 -13.56 -8.31
N GLY A 854 -20.89 -12.31 -8.21
CA GLY A 854 -21.66 -11.36 -7.51
C GLY A 854 -21.18 -11.06 -6.14
N GLY A 855 -20.72 -9.90 -5.93
CA GLY A 855 -21.29 -8.85 -5.15
C GLY A 855 -20.85 -8.78 -3.68
N GLY A 856 -20.28 -7.69 -3.33
CA GLY A 856 -20.10 -7.19 -1.97
C GLY A 856 -19.26 -5.93 -2.01
#